data_095ab881a027c4014177614305c661fc
#
_entry.id   095ab881a027c4014177614305c661fc
#
_cell.length_a   1.000
_cell.length_b   1.000
_cell.length_c   1.000
_cell.angle_alpha   90.00
_cell.angle_beta   90.00
_cell.angle_gamma   90.00
#
_symmetry.space_group_name_H-M   'P 1'
#
loop_
_entity.id
_entity.type
_entity.pdbx_description
1 polymer ?
#
loop_
_entity_poly.entity_id
_entity_poly.type
_entity_poly.pdbx_seq_one_letter_code
_entity_poly.pdbx_strand_id
1 'polypeptide(L)'
;MDASSIITGTTLNRYQLDIPSCTASLDVEEFSGAEKLSELYYYTITFTSAEKNIDAAQLLSKPAMLTMGGGALQQLADCKRVHGVVTAFRRISSSEEQSKYQITLEPFLSLLDKQFRSHRFFVNKSVPEVVEQVLQEHHLHDWEYEFNLKQHYPRREQINQYQESDLAFIQRLLAEVGIFYFFTLQEEAQSEVVHFADAQRALMFDKTLPVNSPSGMSDSGTESIWGLNITHNVVEANVTTRDYNPRDAQSVLQSATADMTRGNGEGITYGEVYHYKLRHRERGDKIDPQTETANFYARLDHERFLAHQTLITASSTAAWLAPAQVLTVTDSLPSTLPAPVQDPLLITGTGFTASRREALRVSLLAVPYSETLCWRPPLLPRPKVTGTMTARVTSAKANDIYAWQDASGLYRVKFDADREEKGQGQESMPVRLAKPYGGDVYGFHFPLIQGTEVAIAFHEGDPDRPYIAHALHDSRHVDPVTEKNSTRNVIRTPTNNKLRMEDKRGEEHIKLSTEYGGKTQLNLGHNVNAQRELRGEGAELRTDKWVSIRGGAGVFISADKQPSAGDRMLAMEEAIAQLENALGIAKSLASAAESAQALPSDTGNQQTLNDALKELAQPGIVLNAPQGVSISSPQAVRLSSGSACVGIVSQQNTDISALKRFTVAAGEAVSLLARKAGMKLFAAKGKIEIQAQDDALEATAKKDITVTSVEGRVEITAAEELVVNCAGAYIRLSGGNIELGCPGNILLKSANVQKMGKADFRVPPLELPEGFEERFTVKDQKTGDIVPFARYRITTEKGQVFEGRADADGKTASVYTALPESIKIELL
;
A
#
# COMPACT_ATOMS: atom_id res chain seq x y z
N MET A 1 -20.58 -72.63 43.81
CA MET A 1 -20.68 -71.18 44.07
C MET A 1 -21.80 -71.00 45.08
N ASP A 2 -21.49 -70.53 46.22
CA ASP A 2 -22.40 -70.41 47.35
C ASP A 2 -23.36 -69.25 47.12
N ALA A 3 -24.64 -69.52 47.22
CA ALA A 3 -25.72 -68.55 47.03
C ALA A 3 -25.64 -67.31 47.96
N SER A 4 -24.84 -67.43 49.03
CA SER A 4 -24.59 -66.37 50.01
C SER A 4 -23.58 -65.34 49.53
N SER A 5 -22.71 -65.61 48.54
CA SER A 5 -21.76 -64.71 47.98
C SER A 5 -22.38 -63.74 46.90
N ILE A 6 -23.53 -64.14 46.42
CA ILE A 6 -24.31 -63.32 45.42
C ILE A 6 -25.12 -62.25 46.15
N ILE A 7 -25.47 -62.40 47.40
CA ILE A 7 -26.33 -61.51 48.17
C ILE A 7 -25.57 -60.38 48.87
N THR A 8 -24.30 -60.57 49.16
CA THR A 8 -23.53 -59.58 49.90
C THR A 8 -22.95 -58.47 49.06
N GLY A 9 -23.08 -58.50 47.73
CA GLY A 9 -22.65 -57.45 46.80
C GLY A 9 -23.72 -56.60 46.12
N THR A 10 -25.00 -56.97 46.36
CA THR A 10 -26.12 -56.25 45.76
C THR A 10 -26.65 -55.17 46.71
N THR A 11 -26.37 -53.94 46.43
CA THR A 11 -27.02 -52.78 47.06
C THR A 11 -28.51 -52.80 46.64
N LEU A 12 -29.41 -52.72 47.58
CA LEU A 12 -30.88 -52.63 47.36
C LEU A 12 -31.23 -51.25 46.83
N ASN A 13 -30.25 -50.38 46.70
CA ASN A 13 -30.42 -49.00 46.19
C ASN A 13 -30.62 -49.03 44.68
N ARG A 14 -31.66 -48.34 44.19
CA ARG A 14 -32.00 -48.19 42.77
C ARG A 14 -31.02 -47.26 42.05
N TYR A 15 -30.24 -46.51 42.81
CA TYR A 15 -29.31 -45.51 42.30
C TYR A 15 -27.91 -45.85 42.75
N GLN A 16 -26.99 -45.97 41.81
CA GLN A 16 -25.60 -46.32 42.08
C GLN A 16 -24.64 -45.22 41.57
N LEU A 17 -23.70 -44.90 42.41
CA LEU A 17 -22.62 -44.01 42.06
C LEU A 17 -21.32 -44.82 42.10
N ASP A 18 -20.63 -44.86 40.97
CA ASP A 18 -19.33 -45.51 40.85
C ASP A 18 -18.29 -44.45 40.52
N ILE A 19 -17.22 -44.45 41.32
CA ILE A 19 -16.04 -43.58 41.12
C ILE A 19 -14.83 -44.51 41.31
N PRO A 20 -14.23 -45.01 40.23
CA PRO A 20 -13.17 -46.01 40.27
C PRO A 20 -11.96 -45.64 41.12
N SER A 21 -11.67 -44.36 41.27
CA SER A 21 -10.56 -43.81 42.09
C SER A 21 -10.88 -43.75 43.59
N CYS A 22 -12.13 -43.94 43.98
CA CYS A 22 -12.58 -43.88 45.36
C CYS A 22 -12.86 -45.31 45.93
N THR A 23 -12.19 -45.65 46.98
CA THR A 23 -12.38 -46.98 47.65
C THR A 23 -13.48 -46.99 48.71
N ALA A 24 -14.03 -45.81 49.03
CA ALA A 24 -15.10 -45.70 50.01
C ALA A 24 -16.44 -46.18 49.40
N SER A 25 -17.31 -46.70 50.20
CA SER A 25 -18.69 -47.04 49.81
C SER A 25 -19.50 -45.78 49.62
N LEU A 26 -20.06 -45.61 48.42
CA LEU A 26 -20.82 -44.42 48.03
C LEU A 26 -22.30 -44.80 47.90
N ASP A 27 -23.09 -44.55 48.93
CA ASP A 27 -24.50 -44.95 48.96
C ASP A 27 -25.38 -43.72 48.68
N VAL A 28 -25.94 -43.65 47.45
CA VAL A 28 -26.73 -42.53 46.96
C VAL A 28 -28.01 -42.33 47.75
N GLU A 29 -28.20 -41.15 48.33
CA GLU A 29 -29.39 -40.75 49.05
C GLU A 29 -30.41 -40.04 48.16
N GLU A 30 -29.96 -39.08 47.39
CA GLU A 30 -30.74 -38.29 46.50
C GLU A 30 -29.90 -37.73 45.36
N PHE A 31 -30.52 -37.41 44.26
CA PHE A 31 -29.88 -36.61 43.19
C PHE A 31 -30.91 -35.77 42.46
N SER A 32 -30.37 -34.71 41.87
CA SER A 32 -31.06 -33.90 40.88
C SER A 32 -30.12 -33.57 39.73
N GLY A 33 -30.61 -33.51 38.51
CA GLY A 33 -29.81 -33.18 37.35
C GLY A 33 -30.64 -32.66 36.20
N ALA A 34 -29.99 -32.10 35.21
CA ALA A 34 -30.59 -31.60 33.96
C ALA A 34 -29.67 -31.84 32.77
N GLU A 35 -30.30 -32.22 31.68
CA GLU A 35 -29.63 -32.36 30.38
C GLU A 35 -30.39 -31.51 29.37
N LYS A 36 -29.70 -30.76 28.48
CA LYS A 36 -30.30 -29.98 27.40
C LYS A 36 -29.46 -29.99 26.15
N LEU A 37 -30.10 -29.81 25.02
CA LEU A 37 -29.42 -29.61 23.73
C LEU A 37 -28.50 -28.37 23.81
N SER A 38 -27.25 -28.55 23.41
CA SER A 38 -26.24 -27.50 23.35
C SER A 38 -25.89 -26.85 24.69
N GLU A 39 -26.19 -27.53 25.79
CA GLU A 39 -25.75 -27.18 27.14
C GLU A 39 -25.06 -28.38 27.78
N LEU A 40 -24.20 -28.10 28.74
CA LEU A 40 -23.62 -29.19 29.54
C LEU A 40 -24.67 -29.75 30.49
N TYR A 41 -24.73 -31.07 30.63
CA TYR A 41 -25.52 -31.64 31.69
C TYR A 41 -24.82 -31.49 33.03
N TYR A 42 -25.60 -31.51 34.09
CA TYR A 42 -25.08 -31.59 35.46
C TYR A 42 -25.98 -32.45 36.33
N TYR A 43 -25.33 -33.13 37.27
CA TYR A 43 -26.05 -33.91 38.31
C TYR A 43 -25.44 -33.57 39.67
N THR A 44 -26.26 -33.13 40.59
CA THR A 44 -25.90 -32.94 41.98
C THR A 44 -26.32 -34.20 42.73
N ILE A 45 -25.37 -34.99 43.23
CA ILE A 45 -25.58 -36.30 43.84
C ILE A 45 -25.17 -36.23 45.29
N THR A 46 -26.15 -36.50 46.17
CA THR A 46 -25.90 -36.58 47.62
C THR A 46 -25.81 -38.06 47.99
N PHE A 47 -24.80 -38.44 48.72
CA PHE A 47 -24.55 -39.80 49.14
C PHE A 47 -24.04 -39.85 50.58
N THR A 48 -24.18 -41.04 51.22
CA THR A 48 -23.62 -41.30 52.50
C THR A 48 -22.52 -42.30 52.39
N SER A 49 -21.56 -42.24 53.32
CA SER A 49 -20.43 -43.17 53.41
C SER A 49 -20.04 -43.41 54.88
N ALA A 50 -19.62 -44.61 55.26
CA ALA A 50 -19.02 -44.87 56.51
C ALA A 50 -17.63 -44.20 56.73
N GLU A 51 -16.98 -43.89 55.60
CA GLU A 51 -15.74 -43.12 55.60
C GLU A 51 -16.03 -41.65 55.97
N LYS A 52 -15.46 -41.21 57.10
CA LYS A 52 -15.71 -39.85 57.62
C LYS A 52 -14.92 -38.74 56.95
N ASN A 53 -13.88 -39.09 56.25
CA ASN A 53 -13.02 -38.12 55.62
C ASN A 53 -12.52 -38.64 54.26
N ILE A 54 -13.38 -38.61 53.25
CA ILE A 54 -12.97 -38.98 51.90
C ILE A 54 -12.03 -37.89 51.38
N ASP A 55 -10.86 -38.29 50.84
CA ASP A 55 -9.92 -37.38 50.26
C ASP A 55 -10.45 -36.83 48.95
N ALA A 56 -10.50 -35.52 48.85
CA ALA A 56 -10.96 -34.83 47.65
C ALA A 56 -10.14 -35.18 46.37
N ALA A 57 -8.88 -35.54 46.52
CA ALA A 57 -8.02 -35.97 45.42
C ALA A 57 -8.49 -37.29 44.75
N GLN A 58 -9.24 -38.11 45.49
CA GLN A 58 -9.84 -39.32 44.95
C GLN A 58 -11.12 -39.08 44.14
N LEU A 59 -11.71 -37.91 44.26
CA LEU A 59 -13.00 -37.58 43.64
C LEU A 59 -12.87 -36.48 42.55
N LEU A 60 -12.23 -35.35 42.87
CA LEU A 60 -12.17 -34.19 41.97
C LEU A 60 -11.39 -34.52 40.70
N SER A 61 -11.96 -34.11 39.59
CA SER A 61 -11.42 -34.37 38.23
C SER A 61 -11.28 -35.84 37.88
N LYS A 62 -12.03 -36.70 38.56
CA LYS A 62 -12.04 -38.16 38.31
C LYS A 62 -13.33 -38.56 37.60
N PRO A 63 -13.25 -39.58 36.71
CA PRO A 63 -14.42 -40.13 36.07
C PRO A 63 -15.36 -40.75 37.11
N ALA A 64 -16.64 -40.50 36.88
CA ALA A 64 -17.70 -41.07 37.72
C ALA A 64 -18.90 -41.44 36.87
N MET A 65 -19.65 -42.43 37.33
CA MET A 65 -20.87 -42.90 36.65
C MET A 65 -22.03 -42.93 37.61
N LEU A 66 -23.13 -42.31 37.27
CA LEU A 66 -24.41 -42.45 37.94
C LEU A 66 -25.29 -43.41 37.16
N THR A 67 -25.75 -44.49 37.78
CA THR A 67 -26.72 -45.43 37.22
C THR A 67 -28.09 -45.19 37.86
N MET A 68 -29.10 -44.97 37.02
CA MET A 68 -30.49 -44.79 37.45
C MET A 68 -31.38 -45.97 37.04
N GLY A 69 -32.08 -46.54 37.95
CA GLY A 69 -32.95 -47.67 37.70
C GLY A 69 -32.26 -49.05 37.92
N GLY A 70 -33.00 -50.09 38.08
CA GLY A 70 -32.48 -51.44 38.08
C GLY A 70 -32.36 -52.10 39.46
N GLY A 71 -31.82 -51.48 40.49
CA GLY A 71 -31.60 -52.13 41.81
C GLY A 71 -31.05 -53.57 41.72
N ALA A 72 -31.62 -54.50 42.47
CA ALA A 72 -31.24 -55.90 42.43
C ALA A 72 -31.57 -56.65 41.11
N LEU A 73 -32.35 -56.05 40.22
CA LEU A 73 -32.75 -56.55 38.88
C LEU A 73 -32.06 -55.84 37.75
N GLN A 74 -30.93 -55.28 37.98
CA GLN A 74 -30.18 -54.40 37.02
C GLN A 74 -29.95 -55.05 35.64
N GLN A 75 -30.00 -56.37 35.51
CA GLN A 75 -29.82 -57.07 34.24
C GLN A 75 -31.15 -57.18 33.40
N LEU A 76 -32.27 -56.81 33.98
CA LEU A 76 -33.60 -56.97 33.38
C LEU A 76 -34.38 -55.68 33.16
N ALA A 77 -33.86 -54.55 33.57
CA ALA A 77 -34.49 -53.24 33.40
C ALA A 77 -33.62 -52.28 32.59
N ASP A 78 -34.30 -51.45 31.77
CA ASP A 78 -33.65 -50.36 31.05
C ASP A 78 -33.08 -49.34 32.07
N CYS A 79 -31.77 -49.33 32.24
CA CYS A 79 -31.07 -48.42 33.15
C CYS A 79 -30.47 -47.27 32.38
N LYS A 80 -30.67 -46.05 32.84
CA LYS A 80 -29.90 -44.90 32.34
C LYS A 80 -28.57 -44.84 33.11
N ARG A 81 -27.49 -44.71 32.37
CA ARG A 81 -26.17 -44.44 32.88
C ARG A 81 -25.67 -43.09 32.43
N VAL A 82 -25.19 -42.29 33.32
CA VAL A 82 -24.58 -40.99 33.05
C VAL A 82 -23.14 -41.05 33.50
N HIS A 83 -22.25 -40.97 32.53
CA HIS A 83 -20.80 -40.91 32.79
C HIS A 83 -20.34 -39.45 32.70
N GLY A 84 -19.35 -39.07 33.49
CA GLY A 84 -18.79 -37.74 33.47
C GLY A 84 -17.63 -37.56 34.43
N VAL A 85 -17.31 -36.35 34.79
CA VAL A 85 -16.25 -35.99 35.72
C VAL A 85 -16.81 -35.27 36.96
N VAL A 86 -16.23 -35.54 38.10
CA VAL A 86 -16.58 -34.85 39.35
C VAL A 86 -15.95 -33.46 39.34
N THR A 87 -16.77 -32.41 39.26
CA THR A 87 -16.30 -31.03 39.23
C THR A 87 -16.35 -30.30 40.56
N ALA A 88 -17.21 -30.76 41.46
CA ALA A 88 -17.29 -30.22 42.82
C ALA A 88 -17.52 -31.35 43.83
N PHE A 89 -16.97 -31.21 45.03
CA PHE A 89 -17.12 -32.11 46.14
C PHE A 89 -17.24 -31.33 47.45
N ARG A 90 -18.22 -31.71 48.29
CA ARG A 90 -18.36 -31.13 49.61
C ARG A 90 -18.84 -32.16 50.62
N ARG A 91 -18.43 -32.03 51.87
CA ARG A 91 -19.00 -32.74 53.00
C ARG A 91 -20.12 -31.90 53.60
N ILE A 92 -21.31 -32.47 53.75
CA ILE A 92 -22.51 -31.79 54.25
C ILE A 92 -22.60 -31.90 55.77
N SER A 93 -22.55 -33.13 56.28
CA SER A 93 -22.68 -33.44 57.70
C SER A 93 -21.97 -34.75 58.06
N SER A 94 -21.82 -35.01 59.34
CA SER A 94 -21.27 -36.26 59.88
C SER A 94 -21.99 -36.63 61.15
N SER A 95 -22.25 -37.94 61.30
CA SER A 95 -22.73 -38.55 62.49
C SER A 95 -21.69 -39.57 63.07
N GLU A 96 -22.00 -40.29 64.16
CA GLU A 96 -21.11 -41.29 64.64
C GLU A 96 -20.90 -42.44 63.69
N GLU A 97 -21.91 -42.80 62.88
CA GLU A 97 -21.89 -43.96 61.98
C GLU A 97 -21.49 -43.67 60.58
N GLN A 98 -21.88 -42.45 60.05
CA GLN A 98 -21.66 -42.08 58.60
C GLN A 98 -21.57 -40.60 58.40
N SER A 99 -20.97 -40.27 57.31
CA SER A 99 -20.88 -38.88 56.81
C SER A 99 -21.70 -38.76 55.54
N LYS A 100 -22.30 -37.57 55.38
CA LYS A 100 -23.05 -37.17 54.18
C LYS A 100 -22.24 -36.26 53.30
N TYR A 101 -22.14 -36.61 52.07
CA TYR A 101 -21.39 -35.93 51.05
C TYR A 101 -22.25 -35.53 49.85
N GLN A 102 -21.73 -34.59 49.05
CA GLN A 102 -22.33 -34.22 47.78
C GLN A 102 -21.26 -33.98 46.76
N ILE A 103 -21.50 -34.49 45.54
CA ILE A 103 -20.71 -34.17 44.37
C ILE A 103 -21.56 -33.52 43.29
N THR A 104 -20.88 -32.81 42.37
CA THR A 104 -21.44 -32.42 41.08
C THR A 104 -20.73 -33.24 40.00
N LEU A 105 -21.54 -33.95 39.20
CA LEU A 105 -21.10 -34.72 38.03
C LEU A 105 -21.47 -33.95 36.78
N GLU A 106 -20.49 -33.65 35.93
CA GLU A 106 -20.66 -32.90 34.68
C GLU A 106 -19.92 -33.65 33.56
N PRO A 107 -20.22 -33.35 32.27
CA PRO A 107 -19.45 -33.92 31.17
C PRO A 107 -18.00 -33.48 31.21
N PHE A 108 -17.11 -34.26 30.61
CA PHE A 108 -15.70 -33.93 30.51
C PHE A 108 -15.47 -32.56 29.87
N LEU A 109 -16.36 -32.18 28.96
CA LEU A 109 -16.38 -30.88 28.30
C LEU A 109 -16.40 -29.70 29.29
N SER A 110 -16.92 -29.89 30.52
CA SER A 110 -16.94 -28.85 31.56
C SER A 110 -15.55 -28.39 32.01
N LEU A 111 -14.56 -29.28 31.90
CA LEU A 111 -13.20 -28.95 32.26
C LEU A 111 -12.55 -27.90 31.34
N LEU A 112 -13.06 -27.80 30.11
CA LEU A 112 -12.62 -26.77 29.16
C LEU A 112 -12.91 -25.36 29.69
N ASP A 113 -13.88 -25.20 30.59
CA ASP A 113 -14.16 -23.92 31.25
C ASP A 113 -13.05 -23.46 32.19
N LYS A 114 -12.19 -24.36 32.65
CA LYS A 114 -11.05 -24.05 33.51
C LYS A 114 -9.85 -23.50 32.74
N GLN A 115 -9.85 -23.56 31.43
CA GLN A 115 -8.84 -22.95 30.57
C GLN A 115 -9.35 -21.67 29.91
N PHE A 116 -8.82 -20.57 30.38
CA PHE A 116 -9.16 -19.24 29.88
C PHE A 116 -8.05 -18.70 28.98
N ARG A 117 -8.44 -18.08 27.85
CA ARG A 117 -7.52 -17.44 26.92
C ARG A 117 -7.89 -15.98 26.75
N SER A 118 -6.97 -15.08 27.09
CA SER A 118 -7.15 -13.67 26.76
C SER A 118 -7.20 -13.45 25.25
N HIS A 119 -6.31 -14.13 24.52
CA HIS A 119 -6.20 -14.04 23.09
C HIS A 119 -5.66 -15.34 22.51
N ARG A 120 -6.28 -15.77 21.42
CA ARG A 120 -5.79 -16.87 20.58
C ARG A 120 -6.29 -16.68 19.15
N PHE A 121 -5.46 -17.00 18.17
CA PHE A 121 -5.72 -16.70 16.77
C PHE A 121 -5.62 -17.98 15.92
N PHE A 122 -6.73 -18.41 15.34
CA PHE A 122 -6.77 -19.52 14.40
C PHE A 122 -6.83 -18.95 12.99
N VAL A 123 -5.88 -19.29 12.14
CA VAL A 123 -5.76 -18.78 10.77
C VAL A 123 -6.09 -19.88 9.78
N ASN A 124 -6.95 -19.58 8.79
CA ASN A 124 -7.36 -20.48 7.71
C ASN A 124 -7.94 -21.82 8.20
N LYS A 125 -8.89 -21.74 9.14
CA LYS A 125 -9.61 -22.90 9.69
C LYS A 125 -11.12 -22.71 9.61
N SER A 126 -11.86 -23.81 9.44
CA SER A 126 -13.32 -23.86 9.60
C SER A 126 -13.70 -23.94 11.07
N VAL A 127 -14.96 -23.67 11.39
CA VAL A 127 -15.47 -23.78 12.76
C VAL A 127 -15.30 -25.20 13.31
N PRO A 128 -15.71 -26.28 12.58
CA PRO A 128 -15.46 -27.64 13.07
C PRO A 128 -13.99 -27.97 13.31
N GLU A 129 -13.06 -27.55 12.41
CA GLU A 129 -11.62 -27.76 12.57
C GLU A 129 -11.07 -27.05 13.82
N VAL A 130 -11.60 -25.89 14.20
CA VAL A 130 -11.21 -25.18 15.42
C VAL A 130 -11.73 -25.89 16.65
N VAL A 131 -13.00 -26.32 16.65
CA VAL A 131 -13.59 -27.06 17.77
C VAL A 131 -12.84 -28.37 17.98
N GLU A 132 -12.60 -29.13 16.93
CA GLU A 132 -11.85 -30.39 17.00
C GLU A 132 -10.43 -30.18 17.57
N GLN A 133 -9.70 -29.15 17.10
CA GLN A 133 -8.39 -28.81 17.64
C GLN A 133 -8.44 -28.54 19.15
N VAL A 134 -9.44 -27.78 19.62
CA VAL A 134 -9.57 -27.48 21.05
C VAL A 134 -9.86 -28.75 21.84
N LEU A 135 -10.73 -29.64 21.35
CA LEU A 135 -11.04 -30.91 21.99
C LEU A 135 -9.78 -31.79 22.11
N GLN A 136 -9.00 -31.93 21.04
CA GLN A 136 -7.76 -32.72 21.03
C GLN A 136 -6.70 -32.15 21.98
N GLU A 137 -6.60 -30.82 22.09
CA GLU A 137 -5.69 -30.17 23.06
C GLU A 137 -6.06 -30.46 24.53
N HIS A 138 -7.36 -30.74 24.80
CA HIS A 138 -7.85 -31.18 26.08
C HIS A 138 -7.84 -32.73 26.21
N HIS A 139 -7.12 -33.39 25.30
CA HIS A 139 -6.92 -34.85 25.31
C HIS A 139 -8.19 -35.69 25.14
N LEU A 140 -9.27 -35.15 24.55
CA LEU A 140 -10.36 -35.95 24.10
C LEU A 140 -9.91 -36.80 22.92
N HIS A 141 -10.23 -38.09 22.99
CA HIS A 141 -9.91 -39.04 21.93
C HIS A 141 -11.02 -39.06 20.86
N ASP A 142 -10.71 -39.51 19.64
CA ASP A 142 -11.62 -39.52 18.49
C ASP A 142 -12.92 -40.31 18.74
N TRP A 143 -12.96 -41.20 19.74
CA TRP A 143 -14.17 -41.92 20.13
C TRP A 143 -15.01 -41.23 21.23
N GLU A 144 -14.56 -40.12 21.77
CA GLU A 144 -15.26 -39.32 22.80
C GLU A 144 -16.04 -38.14 22.18
N TYR A 145 -15.87 -37.90 20.87
CA TYR A 145 -16.64 -36.91 20.13
C TYR A 145 -16.94 -37.36 18.68
N GLU A 146 -18.05 -36.91 18.13
CA GLU A 146 -18.45 -37.20 16.75
C GLU A 146 -19.01 -35.96 16.06
N PHE A 147 -18.53 -35.66 14.86
CA PHE A 147 -19.10 -34.63 13.97
C PHE A 147 -20.02 -35.28 12.94
N ASN A 148 -21.32 -35.24 13.15
CA ASN A 148 -22.35 -35.70 12.21
C ASN A 148 -22.95 -34.51 11.45
N LEU A 149 -22.14 -33.90 10.59
CA LEU A 149 -22.51 -32.72 9.86
C LEU A 149 -23.01 -33.06 8.46
N LYS A 150 -24.12 -32.44 8.04
CA LYS A 150 -24.64 -32.49 6.68
C LYS A 150 -23.95 -31.46 5.79
N GLN A 151 -23.67 -30.29 6.34
CA GLN A 151 -23.12 -29.14 5.66
C GLN A 151 -21.61 -29.17 5.62
N HIS A 152 -21.02 -28.56 4.59
CA HIS A 152 -19.58 -28.28 4.53
C HIS A 152 -19.32 -26.85 5.01
N TYR A 153 -18.48 -26.68 6.03
CA TYR A 153 -18.14 -25.36 6.59
C TYR A 153 -16.87 -24.83 5.96
N PRO A 154 -16.91 -23.61 5.39
CA PRO A 154 -15.77 -23.03 4.74
C PRO A 154 -14.70 -22.61 5.78
N ARG A 155 -13.45 -22.64 5.37
CA ARG A 155 -12.36 -22.07 6.17
C ARG A 155 -12.47 -20.56 6.21
N ARG A 156 -12.46 -20.01 7.41
CA ARG A 156 -12.38 -18.57 7.65
C ARG A 156 -10.93 -18.15 7.62
N GLU A 157 -10.68 -16.91 7.20
CA GLU A 157 -9.32 -16.37 7.20
C GLU A 157 -8.72 -16.31 8.59
N GLN A 158 -9.55 -15.97 9.58
CA GLN A 158 -9.16 -15.92 10.98
C GLN A 158 -10.39 -16.12 11.88
N ILE A 159 -10.22 -16.86 12.97
CA ILE A 159 -11.16 -17.01 14.06
C ILE A 159 -10.40 -16.68 15.34
N ASN A 160 -10.92 -15.79 16.15
CA ASN A 160 -10.25 -15.35 17.36
C ASN A 160 -11.04 -15.78 18.62
N GLN A 161 -10.34 -16.38 19.56
CA GLN A 161 -10.78 -16.49 20.93
C GLN A 161 -10.31 -15.22 21.67
N TYR A 162 -11.24 -14.50 22.26
CA TYR A 162 -10.95 -13.25 22.95
C TYR A 162 -11.63 -13.21 24.32
N GLN A 163 -10.83 -13.24 25.39
CA GLN A 163 -11.31 -13.21 26.79
C GLN A 163 -12.45 -14.20 27.07
N GLU A 164 -12.26 -15.43 26.62
CA GLU A 164 -13.22 -16.53 26.79
C GLU A 164 -12.49 -17.75 27.34
N SER A 165 -13.21 -18.59 28.11
CA SER A 165 -12.78 -19.97 28.34
C SER A 165 -12.85 -20.78 27.03
N ASP A 166 -12.10 -21.87 26.95
CA ASP A 166 -12.13 -22.75 25.77
C ASP A 166 -13.56 -23.30 25.54
N LEU A 167 -14.29 -23.59 26.62
CA LEU A 167 -15.68 -24.01 26.55
C LEU A 167 -16.59 -22.93 25.94
N ALA A 168 -16.57 -21.73 26.52
CA ALA A 168 -17.39 -20.61 26.04
C ALA A 168 -17.09 -20.29 24.56
N PHE A 169 -15.83 -20.39 24.18
CA PHE A 169 -15.38 -20.17 22.82
C PHE A 169 -15.99 -21.18 21.83
N ILE A 170 -15.85 -22.49 22.09
CA ILE A 170 -16.39 -23.50 21.18
C ILE A 170 -17.93 -23.48 21.14
N GLN A 171 -18.60 -23.28 22.28
CA GLN A 171 -20.05 -23.16 22.34
C GLN A 171 -20.56 -21.98 21.49
N ARG A 172 -19.88 -20.83 21.59
CA ARG A 172 -20.21 -19.65 20.79
C ARG A 172 -20.05 -19.92 19.30
N LEU A 173 -18.93 -20.52 18.88
CA LEU A 173 -18.69 -20.86 17.47
C LEU A 173 -19.73 -21.82 16.91
N LEU A 174 -20.05 -22.87 17.64
CA LEU A 174 -21.06 -23.86 17.27
C LEU A 174 -22.44 -23.19 17.13
N ALA A 175 -22.84 -22.39 18.11
CA ALA A 175 -24.09 -21.68 18.09
C ALA A 175 -24.20 -20.71 16.89
N GLU A 176 -23.10 -20.00 16.56
CA GLU A 176 -23.07 -19.08 15.42
C GLU A 176 -23.44 -19.75 14.10
N VAL A 177 -22.90 -20.93 13.84
CA VAL A 177 -23.12 -21.67 12.60
C VAL A 177 -24.27 -22.67 12.68
N GLY A 178 -25.00 -22.70 13.80
CA GLY A 178 -26.18 -23.52 14.00
C GLY A 178 -25.91 -25.01 14.23
N ILE A 179 -24.71 -25.37 14.64
CA ILE A 179 -24.37 -26.72 15.08
C ILE A 179 -24.81 -26.87 16.51
N PHE A 180 -25.68 -27.85 16.77
CA PHE A 180 -26.08 -28.23 18.11
C PHE A 180 -25.31 -29.45 18.56
N TYR A 181 -25.27 -29.70 19.90
CA TYR A 181 -24.61 -30.88 20.44
C TYR A 181 -25.45 -31.52 21.55
N PHE A 182 -25.21 -32.80 21.75
CA PHE A 182 -25.82 -33.62 22.80
C PHE A 182 -24.88 -34.74 23.18
N PHE A 183 -25.18 -35.43 24.30
CA PHE A 183 -24.34 -36.48 24.87
C PHE A 183 -25.01 -37.81 24.78
N THR A 184 -24.24 -38.86 24.52
CA THR A 184 -24.63 -40.27 24.68
C THR A 184 -23.56 -41.01 25.44
N LEU A 185 -23.88 -42.22 25.87
CA LEU A 185 -22.95 -43.13 26.49
C LEU A 185 -22.52 -44.21 25.49
N GLN A 186 -21.25 -44.40 25.30
CA GLN A 186 -20.72 -45.56 24.60
C GLN A 186 -20.63 -46.76 25.58
N GLU A 187 -21.48 -47.77 25.38
CA GLU A 187 -21.65 -48.87 26.31
C GLU A 187 -20.37 -49.68 26.48
N GLU A 188 -19.61 -49.93 25.40
CA GLU A 188 -18.39 -50.72 25.44
C GLU A 188 -17.27 -50.06 26.22
N ALA A 189 -17.03 -48.76 25.98
CA ALA A 189 -15.99 -47.97 26.61
C ALA A 189 -16.40 -47.38 27.98
N GLN A 190 -17.69 -47.39 28.30
CA GLN A 190 -18.29 -46.76 29.48
C GLN A 190 -17.88 -45.28 29.58
N SER A 191 -17.72 -44.60 28.42
CA SER A 191 -17.38 -43.20 28.32
C SER A 191 -18.52 -42.43 27.69
N GLU A 192 -18.59 -41.14 28.00
CA GLU A 192 -19.51 -40.23 27.28
C GLU A 192 -19.00 -39.95 25.89
N VAL A 193 -19.90 -39.70 24.96
CA VAL A 193 -19.60 -39.22 23.63
C VAL A 193 -20.39 -37.95 23.39
N VAL A 194 -19.75 -36.87 22.96
CA VAL A 194 -20.41 -35.65 22.51
C VAL A 194 -20.62 -35.68 21.00
N HIS A 195 -21.84 -35.53 20.58
CA HIS A 195 -22.24 -35.50 19.17
C HIS A 195 -22.51 -34.07 18.73
N PHE A 196 -21.78 -33.60 17.72
CA PHE A 196 -22.01 -32.32 17.06
C PHE A 196 -22.81 -32.53 15.78
N ALA A 197 -23.92 -31.82 15.61
CA ALA A 197 -24.81 -32.03 14.50
C ALA A 197 -25.43 -30.75 13.99
N ASP A 198 -25.81 -30.73 12.70
CA ASP A 198 -26.43 -29.59 12.05
C ASP A 198 -27.73 -29.91 11.29
N ALA A 199 -28.22 -31.18 11.40
CA ALA A 199 -29.37 -31.63 10.69
C ALA A 199 -30.15 -32.72 11.49
N GLN A 200 -31.45 -32.85 11.19
CA GLN A 200 -32.39 -33.75 11.86
C GLN A 200 -31.96 -35.23 11.78
N ARG A 201 -31.23 -35.65 10.77
CA ARG A 201 -30.76 -37.03 10.59
C ARG A 201 -29.89 -37.54 11.75
N ALA A 202 -29.30 -36.65 12.54
CA ALA A 202 -28.48 -37.00 13.69
C ALA A 202 -29.30 -37.23 14.97
N LEU A 203 -30.60 -36.98 14.92
CA LEU A 203 -31.50 -37.20 16.06
C LEU A 203 -31.80 -38.68 16.23
N MET A 204 -32.16 -39.05 17.44
CA MET A 204 -32.52 -40.42 17.83
C MET A 204 -34.02 -40.62 17.68
N PHE A 205 -34.44 -41.46 16.71
CA PHE A 205 -35.82 -41.74 16.39
C PHE A 205 -36.33 -43.01 17.11
N ASP A 206 -37.57 -43.37 16.82
CA ASP A 206 -38.25 -44.60 17.29
C ASP A 206 -38.46 -44.68 18.79
N LYS A 207 -38.55 -43.50 19.46
CA LYS A 207 -38.93 -43.46 20.89
C LYS A 207 -40.42 -43.19 21.04
N THR A 208 -41.10 -44.03 21.86
CA THR A 208 -42.53 -43.93 22.10
C THR A 208 -42.85 -44.00 23.58
N LEU A 209 -43.82 -43.21 24.04
CA LEU A 209 -44.38 -43.27 25.39
C LEU A 209 -45.89 -43.10 25.38
N PRO A 210 -46.63 -43.93 26.14
CA PRO A 210 -48.05 -43.74 26.32
C PRO A 210 -48.39 -42.63 27.32
N VAL A 211 -49.48 -41.91 27.05
CA VAL A 211 -50.04 -40.99 28.05
C VAL A 211 -50.80 -41.73 29.13
N ASN A 212 -50.36 -41.61 30.36
CA ASN A 212 -51.12 -42.08 31.51
C ASN A 212 -51.12 -40.99 32.58
N SER A 213 -52.32 -40.60 33.00
CA SER A 213 -52.45 -39.71 34.16
C SER A 213 -52.22 -40.53 35.47
N PRO A 214 -51.33 -40.12 36.32
CA PRO A 214 -51.14 -40.82 37.61
C PRO A 214 -52.39 -40.60 38.48
N SER A 215 -53.33 -41.48 38.38
CA SER A 215 -54.47 -41.53 39.28
C SER A 215 -54.05 -42.25 40.55
N GLY A 216 -53.46 -41.64 41.51
CA GLY A 216 -53.05 -42.06 42.88
C GLY A 216 -53.17 -43.47 43.42
N MET A 217 -53.68 -44.44 42.67
CA MET A 217 -53.97 -45.78 43.16
C MET A 217 -53.58 -46.96 42.25
N SER A 218 -53.05 -46.71 41.04
CA SER A 218 -52.48 -47.84 40.24
C SER A 218 -51.39 -47.34 39.35
N ASP A 219 -50.18 -47.70 39.71
CA ASP A 219 -49.05 -47.69 38.78
C ASP A 219 -49.15 -48.97 37.95
N SER A 220 -49.35 -48.81 36.63
CA SER A 220 -49.42 -49.94 35.70
C SER A 220 -48.07 -50.65 35.52
N GLY A 221 -47.02 -50.20 36.20
CA GLY A 221 -45.65 -50.68 35.99
C GLY A 221 -45.04 -50.33 34.61
N THR A 222 -45.77 -49.60 33.81
CA THR A 222 -45.27 -49.13 32.47
C THR A 222 -44.85 -47.66 32.52
N GLU A 223 -43.68 -47.37 31.92
CA GLU A 223 -43.21 -45.99 31.76
C GLU A 223 -44.23 -45.20 30.93
N SER A 224 -44.49 -43.97 31.34
CA SER A 224 -45.55 -43.15 30.72
C SER A 224 -45.22 -41.67 30.85
N ILE A 225 -45.93 -40.85 30.09
CA ILE A 225 -45.87 -39.39 30.12
C ILE A 225 -47.19 -38.81 30.61
N TRP A 226 -47.15 -37.74 31.40
CA TRP A 226 -48.34 -37.03 31.91
C TRP A 226 -48.06 -35.54 32.11
N GLY A 227 -49.09 -34.79 32.39
CA GLY A 227 -48.99 -33.34 32.65
C GLY A 227 -48.52 -32.53 31.46
N LEU A 228 -48.99 -32.96 30.29
CA LEU A 228 -48.69 -32.24 29.03
C LEU A 228 -49.19 -30.78 29.14
N ASN A 229 -48.26 -29.85 29.11
CA ASN A 229 -48.56 -28.44 29.11
C ASN A 229 -47.94 -27.84 27.85
N ILE A 230 -48.77 -27.13 27.09
CA ILE A 230 -48.38 -26.54 25.80
C ILE A 230 -48.44 -25.02 25.91
N THR A 231 -47.33 -24.37 25.58
CA THR A 231 -47.25 -22.93 25.53
C THR A 231 -47.02 -22.47 24.11
N HIS A 232 -47.86 -21.59 23.62
CA HIS A 232 -47.69 -20.92 22.31
C HIS A 232 -47.27 -19.49 22.50
N ASN A 233 -46.21 -19.11 21.82
CA ASN A 233 -45.65 -17.76 21.86
C ASN A 233 -45.75 -17.11 20.46
N VAL A 234 -45.95 -15.80 20.42
CA VAL A 234 -45.74 -15.02 19.22
C VAL A 234 -44.24 -14.89 19.03
N VAL A 235 -43.77 -15.25 17.84
CA VAL A 235 -42.35 -15.13 17.48
C VAL A 235 -42.20 -14.28 16.21
N GLU A 236 -41.01 -13.91 15.88
CA GLU A 236 -40.67 -13.09 14.72
C GLU A 236 -41.11 -13.79 13.41
N ALA A 237 -41.68 -12.99 12.48
CA ALA A 237 -42.22 -13.51 11.24
C ALA A 237 -41.16 -13.79 10.17
N ASN A 238 -40.12 -12.99 10.16
CA ASN A 238 -39.07 -13.14 9.17
C ASN A 238 -37.75 -12.47 9.62
N VAL A 239 -36.66 -12.81 8.93
CA VAL A 239 -35.33 -12.28 9.18
C VAL A 239 -34.69 -11.82 7.88
N THR A 240 -34.07 -10.65 7.94
CA THR A 240 -33.22 -10.10 6.88
C THR A 240 -31.87 -9.75 7.47
N THR A 241 -30.78 -10.14 6.81
CA THR A 241 -29.43 -9.79 7.22
C THR A 241 -28.70 -9.02 6.13
N ARG A 242 -27.83 -8.13 6.53
CA ARG A 242 -26.94 -7.38 5.62
C ARG A 242 -25.54 -7.37 6.18
N ASP A 243 -24.55 -7.32 5.27
CA ASP A 243 -23.16 -7.18 5.62
C ASP A 243 -22.41 -6.33 4.59
N TYR A 244 -21.17 -6.00 4.90
CA TYR A 244 -20.22 -5.30 4.03
C TYR A 244 -18.92 -6.09 3.95
N ASN A 245 -18.56 -6.52 2.74
CA ASN A 245 -17.27 -7.14 2.48
C ASN A 245 -16.33 -6.12 1.77
N PRO A 246 -15.26 -5.65 2.42
CA PRO A 246 -14.33 -4.70 1.81
C PRO A 246 -13.55 -5.27 0.62
N ARG A 247 -13.54 -6.59 0.42
CA ARG A 247 -12.88 -7.26 -0.72
C ARG A 247 -13.76 -7.30 -1.96
N ASP A 248 -15.05 -7.16 -1.76
CA ASP A 248 -16.06 -7.01 -2.80
C ASP A 248 -17.03 -5.89 -2.42
N ALA A 249 -16.50 -4.68 -2.39
CA ALA A 249 -17.22 -3.50 -1.92
C ALA A 249 -18.39 -3.07 -2.82
N GLN A 250 -18.47 -3.59 -4.04
CA GLN A 250 -19.56 -3.30 -4.98
C GLN A 250 -20.76 -4.21 -4.77
N SER A 251 -20.56 -5.38 -4.19
CA SER A 251 -21.65 -6.33 -3.93
C SER A 251 -22.47 -5.92 -2.71
N VAL A 252 -23.76 -5.83 -2.89
CA VAL A 252 -24.72 -5.65 -1.77
C VAL A 252 -24.96 -7.01 -1.13
N LEU A 253 -24.29 -7.26 -0.01
CA LEU A 253 -24.44 -8.49 0.76
C LEU A 253 -25.67 -8.41 1.65
N GLN A 254 -26.84 -8.47 1.04
CA GLN A 254 -28.12 -8.53 1.74
C GLN A 254 -28.82 -9.86 1.46
N SER A 255 -29.27 -10.53 2.51
CA SER A 255 -30.08 -11.75 2.36
C SER A 255 -31.40 -11.45 1.66
N ALA A 256 -31.99 -12.46 1.05
CA ALA A 256 -33.44 -12.47 0.84
C ALA A 256 -34.14 -12.55 2.22
N THR A 257 -35.35 -12.10 2.30
CA THR A 257 -36.16 -12.30 3.51
C THR A 257 -36.34 -13.79 3.77
N ALA A 258 -35.82 -14.25 4.91
CA ALA A 258 -36.01 -15.63 5.34
C ALA A 258 -37.34 -15.75 6.08
N ASP A 259 -38.29 -16.39 5.45
CA ASP A 259 -39.56 -16.82 6.06
C ASP A 259 -39.64 -18.35 5.96
N MET A 260 -39.52 -19.00 7.09
CA MET A 260 -39.58 -20.46 7.23
C MET A 260 -40.94 -20.93 7.76
N THR A 261 -41.90 -20.00 7.93
CA THR A 261 -43.27 -20.33 8.31
C THR A 261 -43.97 -20.97 7.12
N ARG A 262 -44.33 -22.22 7.22
CA ARG A 262 -44.96 -23.03 6.15
C ARG A 262 -46.38 -22.64 5.86
N GLY A 263 -46.65 -21.41 5.44
CA GLY A 263 -47.99 -20.99 5.02
C GLY A 263 -49.04 -20.83 6.16
N ASN A 264 -48.77 -21.32 7.36
CA ASN A 264 -49.63 -21.24 8.53
C ASN A 264 -49.21 -20.16 9.53
N GLY A 265 -48.27 -19.30 9.14
CA GLY A 265 -47.71 -18.25 10.04
C GLY A 265 -48.59 -17.01 10.17
N GLU A 266 -49.57 -16.83 9.31
CA GLU A 266 -50.47 -15.68 9.41
C GLU A 266 -51.27 -15.69 10.73
N GLY A 267 -51.03 -14.64 11.54
CA GLY A 267 -51.68 -14.46 12.84
C GLY A 267 -50.94 -15.00 14.07
N ILE A 268 -49.85 -15.76 13.88
CA ILE A 268 -49.08 -16.34 14.99
C ILE A 268 -47.57 -15.92 14.98
N THR A 269 -47.15 -15.23 13.96
CA THR A 269 -45.83 -14.59 13.90
C THR A 269 -46.00 -13.09 13.66
N TYR A 270 -45.05 -12.29 14.14
CA TYR A 270 -45.14 -10.83 14.01
C TYR A 270 -43.75 -10.17 13.90
N GLY A 271 -43.63 -9.19 13.04
CA GLY A 271 -42.46 -8.34 12.93
C GLY A 271 -41.32 -8.95 12.12
N GLU A 272 -40.45 -8.05 11.65
CA GLU A 272 -39.23 -8.39 10.95
C GLU A 272 -38.04 -8.18 11.89
N VAL A 273 -37.06 -9.04 11.85
CA VAL A 273 -35.75 -8.84 12.47
C VAL A 273 -34.77 -8.54 11.38
N TYR A 274 -34.20 -7.32 11.43
CA TYR A 274 -33.11 -6.91 10.57
C TYR A 274 -31.79 -6.92 11.35
N HIS A 275 -30.81 -7.65 10.83
CA HIS A 275 -29.46 -7.68 11.36
C HIS A 275 -28.45 -7.12 10.37
N TYR A 276 -27.64 -6.16 10.82
CA TYR A 276 -26.37 -5.85 10.20
C TYR A 276 -25.29 -6.68 10.88
N LYS A 277 -24.90 -7.79 10.23
CA LYS A 277 -23.92 -8.75 10.78
C LYS A 277 -22.74 -8.85 9.85
N LEU A 278 -21.58 -8.58 10.37
CA LEU A 278 -20.32 -8.47 9.65
C LEU A 278 -19.63 -9.84 9.44
N ARG A 279 -20.28 -10.81 8.78
CA ARG A 279 -19.71 -12.17 8.60
C ARG A 279 -20.07 -12.86 7.31
N HIS A 280 -20.84 -12.24 6.49
CA HIS A 280 -21.25 -12.85 5.25
C HIS A 280 -20.10 -12.76 4.24
N ARG A 281 -19.73 -13.89 3.66
CA ARG A 281 -18.78 -13.93 2.55
C ARG A 281 -19.46 -13.50 1.25
N GLU A 282 -20.67 -13.99 1.05
CA GLU A 282 -21.48 -13.77 -0.12
C GLU A 282 -22.98 -13.83 0.22
N ARG A 283 -23.83 -13.54 -0.76
CA ARG A 283 -25.26 -13.56 -0.59
C ARG A 283 -25.81 -14.97 -0.38
N GLY A 284 -25.30 -15.96 -1.14
CA GLY A 284 -25.78 -17.33 -1.18
C GLY A 284 -27.11 -17.53 -1.92
N ASP A 285 -27.45 -18.78 -2.15
CA ASP A 285 -28.74 -19.14 -2.71
C ASP A 285 -29.87 -19.00 -1.68
N LYS A 286 -31.08 -18.67 -2.13
CA LYS A 286 -32.24 -18.49 -1.25
C LYS A 286 -32.86 -19.82 -0.80
N ILE A 287 -32.87 -20.82 -1.69
CA ILE A 287 -33.54 -22.11 -1.49
C ILE A 287 -32.61 -23.09 -0.80
N ASP A 288 -31.38 -23.19 -1.28
CA ASP A 288 -30.30 -24.03 -0.72
C ASP A 288 -29.06 -23.19 -0.36
N PRO A 289 -29.13 -22.43 0.74
CA PRO A 289 -28.07 -21.51 1.08
C PRO A 289 -26.82 -22.24 1.55
N GLN A 290 -25.71 -21.97 0.91
CA GLN A 290 -24.39 -22.40 1.34
C GLN A 290 -24.07 -21.85 2.73
N THR A 291 -23.31 -22.60 3.50
CA THR A 291 -22.92 -22.21 4.86
C THR A 291 -22.17 -20.87 4.88
N GLU A 292 -22.43 -20.09 5.91
CA GLU A 292 -21.80 -18.79 6.16
C GLU A 292 -22.12 -17.70 5.10
N THR A 293 -23.18 -17.90 4.33
CA THR A 293 -23.73 -16.86 3.44
C THR A 293 -24.82 -16.06 4.13
N ALA A 294 -25.21 -14.92 3.55
CA ALA A 294 -26.26 -14.07 4.11
C ALA A 294 -27.59 -14.82 4.24
N ASN A 295 -27.99 -15.57 3.21
CA ASN A 295 -29.23 -16.36 3.24
C ASN A 295 -29.14 -17.49 4.27
N PHE A 296 -28.01 -18.12 4.45
CA PHE A 296 -27.78 -19.12 5.49
C PHE A 296 -28.04 -18.58 6.90
N TYR A 297 -27.42 -17.44 7.23
CA TYR A 297 -27.58 -16.86 8.57
C TYR A 297 -29.00 -16.33 8.82
N ALA A 298 -29.64 -15.74 7.81
CA ALA A 298 -31.03 -15.32 7.93
C ALA A 298 -31.97 -16.51 8.22
N ARG A 299 -31.75 -17.65 7.54
CA ARG A 299 -32.46 -18.88 7.81
C ARG A 299 -32.24 -19.42 9.20
N LEU A 300 -30.95 -19.50 9.66
CA LEU A 300 -30.61 -19.97 11.01
C LEU A 300 -31.28 -19.13 12.10
N ASP A 301 -31.26 -17.80 11.93
CA ASP A 301 -31.86 -16.92 12.90
C ASP A 301 -33.39 -17.11 12.96
N HIS A 302 -34.04 -17.29 11.81
CA HIS A 302 -35.47 -17.55 11.82
C HIS A 302 -35.81 -18.94 12.38
N GLU A 303 -35.02 -19.99 12.10
CA GLU A 303 -35.16 -21.31 12.72
C GLU A 303 -35.06 -21.22 14.26
N ARG A 304 -34.19 -20.37 14.82
CA ARG A 304 -34.08 -20.10 16.27
C ARG A 304 -35.34 -19.51 16.84
N PHE A 305 -35.95 -18.54 16.17
CA PHE A 305 -37.21 -17.94 16.63
C PHE A 305 -38.35 -18.92 16.59
N LEU A 306 -38.50 -19.68 15.53
CA LEU A 306 -39.54 -20.68 15.39
C LEU A 306 -39.45 -21.82 16.41
N ALA A 307 -38.24 -22.16 16.89
CA ALA A 307 -38.06 -23.15 17.95
C ALA A 307 -38.68 -22.73 19.28
N HIS A 308 -38.95 -21.43 19.48
CA HIS A 308 -39.60 -20.90 20.68
C HIS A 308 -41.11 -20.69 20.52
N GLN A 309 -41.67 -20.96 19.32
CA GLN A 309 -43.07 -20.72 19.04
C GLN A 309 -44.02 -21.66 19.82
N THR A 310 -43.69 -22.92 19.89
CA THR A 310 -44.48 -23.92 20.64
C THR A 310 -43.53 -24.69 21.55
N LEU A 311 -43.74 -24.57 22.83
CA LEU A 311 -43.00 -25.28 23.87
C LEU A 311 -43.93 -26.27 24.59
N ILE A 312 -43.45 -27.46 24.78
CA ILE A 312 -44.17 -28.56 25.42
C ILE A 312 -43.39 -28.99 26.65
N THR A 313 -44.05 -29.00 27.80
CA THR A 313 -43.49 -29.56 29.04
C THR A 313 -44.38 -30.70 29.54
N ALA A 314 -43.72 -31.69 30.10
CA ALA A 314 -44.41 -32.86 30.63
C ALA A 314 -43.59 -33.47 31.79
N SER A 315 -44.17 -34.43 32.47
CA SER A 315 -43.51 -35.29 33.44
C SER A 315 -43.57 -36.76 32.97
N SER A 316 -42.54 -37.51 33.36
CA SER A 316 -42.42 -38.94 33.02
C SER A 316 -41.72 -39.72 34.15
N THR A 317 -41.78 -41.05 34.10
CA THR A 317 -40.98 -41.97 34.88
C THR A 317 -39.88 -42.63 34.05
N ALA A 318 -39.86 -42.42 32.76
CA ALA A 318 -38.91 -43.05 31.85
C ALA A 318 -37.47 -42.48 32.03
N ALA A 319 -36.59 -43.25 32.62
CA ALA A 319 -35.22 -42.85 32.90
C ALA A 319 -34.39 -42.58 31.60
N TRP A 320 -34.69 -43.28 30.52
CA TRP A 320 -33.99 -43.26 29.26
C TRP A 320 -34.18 -41.97 28.43
N LEU A 321 -35.14 -41.14 28.85
CA LEU A 321 -35.38 -39.87 28.14
C LEU A 321 -34.10 -39.01 28.16
N ALA A 322 -33.80 -38.44 26.99
CA ALA A 322 -32.62 -37.59 26.79
C ALA A 322 -32.89 -36.57 25.71
N PRO A 323 -32.14 -35.45 25.70
CA PRO A 323 -32.15 -34.50 24.61
C PRO A 323 -31.75 -35.17 23.29
N ALA A 324 -32.14 -34.61 22.16
CA ALA A 324 -32.00 -35.12 20.79
C ALA A 324 -32.82 -36.36 20.43
N GLN A 325 -33.67 -36.84 21.33
CA GLN A 325 -34.61 -37.89 20.99
C GLN A 325 -35.87 -37.28 20.33
N VAL A 326 -36.39 -38.00 19.33
CA VAL A 326 -37.68 -37.72 18.71
C VAL A 326 -38.72 -38.68 19.31
N LEU A 327 -39.61 -38.15 20.14
CA LEU A 327 -40.57 -38.91 20.93
C LEU A 327 -41.95 -38.87 20.28
N THR A 328 -42.55 -40.04 20.02
CA THR A 328 -43.95 -40.16 19.66
C THR A 328 -44.76 -40.45 20.93
N VAL A 329 -45.71 -39.57 21.20
CA VAL A 329 -46.66 -39.76 22.31
C VAL A 329 -47.84 -40.53 21.81
N THR A 330 -48.17 -41.62 22.50
CA THR A 330 -49.32 -42.50 22.15
C THR A 330 -50.44 -42.43 23.18
N ASP A 331 -51.66 -42.52 22.73
CA ASP A 331 -52.84 -42.63 23.62
C ASP A 331 -53.79 -43.74 23.09
N SER A 332 -54.54 -44.34 23.99
CA SER A 332 -55.60 -45.30 23.64
C SER A 332 -56.69 -44.67 22.73
N LEU A 333 -56.88 -43.35 22.80
CA LEU A 333 -57.72 -42.54 21.93
C LEU A 333 -56.87 -41.43 21.35
N PRO A 334 -56.16 -41.60 20.23
CA PRO A 334 -55.18 -40.58 19.66
C PRO A 334 -55.85 -39.23 19.41
N SER A 335 -57.15 -39.18 19.15
CA SER A 335 -57.91 -37.92 18.93
C SER A 335 -58.05 -37.04 20.19
N THR A 336 -57.73 -37.55 21.35
CA THR A 336 -57.73 -36.78 22.62
C THR A 336 -56.45 -36.03 22.88
N LEU A 337 -55.37 -36.29 22.14
CA LEU A 337 -54.13 -35.57 22.22
C LEU A 337 -54.30 -34.17 21.62
N PRO A 338 -53.71 -33.15 22.29
CA PRO A 338 -53.62 -31.82 21.67
C PRO A 338 -52.86 -31.86 20.34
N ALA A 339 -53.30 -31.06 19.36
CA ALA A 339 -52.73 -31.05 18.03
C ALA A 339 -51.20 -31.03 17.96
N PRO A 340 -50.46 -30.19 18.74
CA PRO A 340 -48.97 -30.18 18.72
C PRO A 340 -48.29 -31.45 19.24
N VAL A 341 -49.02 -32.33 19.89
CA VAL A 341 -48.49 -33.59 20.48
C VAL A 341 -48.93 -34.81 19.65
N GLN A 342 -49.82 -34.64 18.68
CA GLN A 342 -50.18 -35.70 17.72
C GLN A 342 -49.01 -36.06 16.79
N ASP A 343 -48.17 -35.08 16.48
CA ASP A 343 -46.92 -35.27 15.73
C ASP A 343 -45.77 -35.58 16.70
N PRO A 344 -44.68 -36.20 16.21
CA PRO A 344 -43.48 -36.43 17.03
C PRO A 344 -42.93 -35.16 17.66
N LEU A 345 -42.32 -35.28 18.82
CA LEU A 345 -41.73 -34.19 19.60
C LEU A 345 -40.23 -34.35 19.64
N LEU A 346 -39.48 -33.29 19.40
CA LEU A 346 -38.06 -33.23 19.67
C LEU A 346 -37.82 -32.83 21.13
N ILE A 347 -37.21 -33.72 21.91
CA ILE A 347 -36.79 -33.44 23.28
C ILE A 347 -35.60 -32.47 23.27
N THR A 348 -35.78 -31.31 23.80
CA THR A 348 -34.72 -30.28 23.91
C THR A 348 -34.10 -30.23 25.30
N GLY A 349 -34.79 -30.77 26.30
CA GLY A 349 -34.25 -30.85 27.66
C GLY A 349 -34.98 -31.85 28.55
N THR A 350 -34.26 -32.36 29.50
CA THR A 350 -34.79 -33.27 30.54
C THR A 350 -34.22 -32.87 31.92
N GLY A 351 -35.06 -32.98 32.93
CA GLY A 351 -34.62 -32.81 34.33
C GLY A 351 -34.93 -34.08 35.13
N PHE A 352 -34.08 -34.48 35.98
CA PHE A 352 -34.16 -35.70 36.79
C PHE A 352 -34.12 -35.37 38.26
N THR A 353 -35.02 -35.93 39.02
CA THR A 353 -35.01 -35.86 40.49
C THR A 353 -35.39 -37.21 41.08
N ALA A 354 -34.65 -37.64 42.03
CA ALA A 354 -34.95 -38.90 42.76
C ALA A 354 -34.30 -38.90 44.14
N SER A 355 -34.89 -39.71 45.03
CA SER A 355 -34.28 -40.00 46.33
C SER A 355 -34.61 -41.44 46.72
N ARG A 356 -33.97 -41.91 47.80
CA ARG A 356 -34.33 -43.24 48.37
C ARG A 356 -35.80 -43.32 48.76
N ARG A 357 -36.46 -42.19 49.03
CA ARG A 357 -37.85 -42.13 49.53
C ARG A 357 -38.86 -41.85 48.44
N GLU A 358 -38.37 -41.23 47.35
CA GLU A 358 -39.24 -40.79 46.22
C GLU A 358 -38.82 -41.48 44.93
N ALA A 359 -39.78 -41.84 44.12
CA ALA A 359 -39.54 -42.44 42.80
C ALA A 359 -38.87 -41.41 41.90
N LEU A 360 -38.13 -41.95 40.92
CA LEU A 360 -37.58 -41.08 39.84
C LEU A 360 -38.70 -40.32 39.15
N ARG A 361 -38.50 -39.00 39.05
CA ARG A 361 -39.34 -38.09 38.28
C ARG A 361 -38.45 -37.42 37.21
N VAL A 362 -38.92 -37.51 35.99
CA VAL A 362 -38.33 -36.89 34.81
C VAL A 362 -39.22 -35.78 34.35
N SER A 363 -38.73 -34.54 34.31
CA SER A 363 -39.37 -33.41 33.64
C SER A 363 -38.89 -33.33 32.21
N LEU A 364 -39.75 -33.03 31.28
CA LEU A 364 -39.48 -32.96 29.86
C LEU A 364 -39.70 -31.55 29.33
N LEU A 365 -38.81 -31.07 28.51
CA LEU A 365 -38.98 -29.91 27.64
C LEU A 365 -38.82 -30.39 26.19
N ALA A 366 -39.81 -30.09 25.35
CA ALA A 366 -39.81 -30.49 23.95
C ALA A 366 -40.40 -29.41 23.06
N VAL A 367 -40.13 -29.52 21.77
CA VAL A 367 -40.73 -28.73 20.68
C VAL A 367 -41.32 -29.68 19.66
N PRO A 368 -42.36 -29.31 18.88
CA PRO A 368 -42.80 -30.10 17.75
C PRO A 368 -41.65 -30.44 16.80
N TYR A 369 -41.49 -31.70 16.48
CA TYR A 369 -40.49 -32.13 15.48
C TYR A 369 -40.89 -31.67 14.09
N SER A 370 -39.92 -31.28 13.29
CA SER A 370 -40.11 -30.87 11.90
C SER A 370 -39.03 -31.48 11.01
N GLU A 371 -39.44 -32.09 9.91
CA GLU A 371 -38.51 -32.60 8.89
C GLU A 371 -37.74 -31.50 8.15
N THR A 372 -38.28 -30.30 8.11
CA THR A 372 -37.71 -29.17 7.33
C THR A 372 -37.15 -28.04 8.16
N LEU A 373 -37.54 -27.91 9.43
CA LEU A 373 -36.98 -26.94 10.39
C LEU A 373 -36.11 -27.67 11.38
N CYS A 374 -34.83 -27.31 11.38
CA CYS A 374 -33.87 -27.84 12.35
C CYS A 374 -33.86 -26.97 13.60
N TRP A 375 -33.90 -27.62 14.77
CA TRP A 375 -33.68 -26.92 16.03
C TRP A 375 -32.23 -26.32 16.03
N ARG A 376 -32.11 -25.06 16.43
CA ARG A 376 -30.81 -24.37 16.47
C ARG A 376 -30.50 -23.86 17.89
N PRO A 377 -29.24 -23.95 18.34
CA PRO A 377 -28.86 -23.40 19.62
C PRO A 377 -29.05 -21.89 19.67
N PRO A 378 -29.42 -21.31 20.82
CA PRO A 378 -29.52 -19.88 20.98
C PRO A 378 -28.12 -19.24 20.78
N LEU A 379 -28.10 -18.02 20.20
CA LEU A 379 -26.86 -17.28 20.05
C LEU A 379 -26.30 -16.89 21.42
N LEU A 380 -25.03 -17.17 21.61
CA LEU A 380 -24.30 -16.72 22.79
C LEU A 380 -23.70 -15.33 22.57
N PRO A 381 -23.52 -14.53 23.64
CA PRO A 381 -22.89 -13.21 23.54
C PRO A 381 -21.51 -13.32 22.93
N ARG A 382 -21.25 -12.47 21.92
CA ARG A 382 -19.95 -12.39 21.31
C ARG A 382 -19.07 -11.39 22.05
N PRO A 383 -17.82 -11.73 22.39
CA PRO A 383 -16.91 -10.79 23.04
C PRO A 383 -16.60 -9.62 22.09
N LYS A 384 -16.43 -8.43 22.69
CA LYS A 384 -16.09 -7.21 21.96
C LYS A 384 -14.76 -6.67 22.44
N VAL A 385 -13.85 -6.41 21.52
CA VAL A 385 -12.61 -5.70 21.80
C VAL A 385 -12.90 -4.23 21.94
N THR A 386 -12.65 -3.68 23.12
CA THR A 386 -12.77 -2.25 23.40
C THR A 386 -11.38 -1.61 23.31
N GLY A 387 -11.17 -0.75 22.28
CA GLY A 387 -9.88 -0.12 22.07
C GLY A 387 -9.03 -0.83 21.00
N THR A 388 -7.71 -0.80 21.18
CA THR A 388 -6.74 -1.35 20.23
C THR A 388 -5.86 -2.41 20.88
N MET A 389 -5.36 -3.32 20.07
CA MET A 389 -4.32 -4.28 20.43
C MET A 389 -3.03 -3.96 19.70
N THR A 390 -1.89 -4.27 20.32
CA THR A 390 -0.59 -4.13 19.66
C THR A 390 -0.24 -5.35 18.82
N ALA A 391 0.37 -5.09 17.68
CA ALA A 391 0.90 -6.12 16.80
C ALA A 391 2.11 -5.59 16.03
N ARG A 392 2.85 -6.48 15.38
CA ARG A 392 3.98 -6.13 14.53
C ARG A 392 3.75 -6.58 13.11
N VAL A 393 4.06 -5.70 12.17
CA VAL A 393 4.00 -6.01 10.74
C VAL A 393 5.01 -7.11 10.41
N THR A 394 4.60 -8.11 9.65
CA THR A 394 5.43 -9.25 9.29
C THR A 394 5.81 -9.27 7.81
N SER A 395 6.78 -10.09 7.47
CA SER A 395 7.22 -10.34 6.10
C SER A 395 7.26 -11.84 5.83
N ALA A 396 7.12 -12.22 4.56
CA ALA A 396 7.28 -13.61 4.13
C ALA A 396 8.75 -14.09 4.18
N LYS A 397 9.70 -13.16 4.27
CA LYS A 397 11.15 -13.45 4.30
C LYS A 397 11.77 -13.00 5.62
N ALA A 398 12.59 -13.85 6.22
CA ALA A 398 13.36 -13.48 7.40
C ALA A 398 14.30 -12.32 7.08
N ASN A 399 14.39 -11.35 8.00
CA ASN A 399 15.26 -10.18 7.91
C ASN A 399 15.06 -9.30 6.66
N ASP A 400 13.90 -9.39 6.01
CA ASP A 400 13.52 -8.47 4.95
C ASP A 400 13.01 -7.17 5.57
N ILE A 401 13.44 -6.03 5.04
CA ILE A 401 12.92 -4.73 5.44
C ILE A 401 11.46 -4.54 4.99
N TYR A 402 11.06 -5.19 3.91
CA TYR A 402 9.74 -5.01 3.32
C TYR A 402 8.71 -5.92 3.98
N ALA A 403 7.53 -5.37 4.23
CA ALA A 403 6.41 -6.13 4.73
C ALA A 403 5.82 -7.06 3.67
N TRP A 404 5.17 -8.14 4.12
CA TRP A 404 4.29 -8.90 3.26
C TRP A 404 3.07 -8.04 2.89
N GLN A 405 2.76 -7.98 1.60
CA GLN A 405 1.54 -7.35 1.09
C GLN A 405 0.92 -8.24 0.01
N ASP A 406 -0.42 -8.29 -0.03
CA ASP A 406 -1.14 -8.93 -1.12
C ASP A 406 -1.39 -7.94 -2.29
N ALA A 407 -2.05 -8.43 -3.34
CA ALA A 407 -2.39 -7.62 -4.52
C ALA A 407 -3.31 -6.42 -4.20
N SER A 408 -4.00 -6.44 -3.06
CA SER A 408 -4.88 -5.36 -2.59
C SER A 408 -4.20 -4.43 -1.59
N GLY A 409 -2.91 -4.64 -1.30
CA GLY A 409 -2.13 -3.83 -0.36
C GLY A 409 -2.43 -4.12 1.11
N LEU A 410 -2.98 -5.29 1.44
CA LEU A 410 -3.23 -5.73 2.79
C LEU A 410 -1.93 -6.27 3.42
N TYR A 411 -1.81 -6.16 4.74
CA TYR A 411 -0.65 -6.59 5.53
C TYR A 411 -0.95 -7.84 6.33
N ARG A 412 0.09 -8.56 6.73
CA ARG A 412 0.01 -9.54 7.81
C ARG A 412 0.75 -9.02 9.03
N VAL A 413 0.22 -9.37 10.20
CA VAL A 413 0.74 -8.90 11.48
C VAL A 413 0.85 -10.06 12.47
N LYS A 414 1.84 -10.01 13.34
CA LYS A 414 1.92 -10.86 14.52
C LYS A 414 1.43 -10.06 15.73
N PHE A 415 0.33 -10.49 16.32
CA PHE A 415 -0.18 -9.88 17.55
C PHE A 415 0.79 -10.15 18.70
N ASP A 416 1.06 -9.17 19.54
CA ASP A 416 1.93 -9.36 20.71
C ASP A 416 1.31 -10.33 21.73
N ALA A 417 -0.01 -10.44 21.73
CA ALA A 417 -0.77 -11.38 22.53
C ALA A 417 -0.73 -12.84 22.01
N ASP A 418 -0.28 -13.07 20.79
CA ASP A 418 -0.21 -14.41 20.20
C ASP A 418 1.00 -15.17 20.72
N ARG A 419 0.73 -16.22 21.49
CA ARG A 419 1.73 -17.12 22.07
C ARG A 419 2.16 -18.24 21.13
N GLU A 420 1.41 -18.47 20.06
CA GLU A 420 1.66 -19.56 19.13
C GLU A 420 2.70 -19.15 18.08
N GLU A 421 3.60 -20.06 17.77
CA GLU A 421 4.51 -19.90 16.64
C GLU A 421 3.82 -20.36 15.36
N LYS A 422 3.61 -19.43 14.46
CA LYS A 422 3.05 -19.67 13.13
C LYS A 422 4.14 -19.50 12.07
N GLY A 423 3.92 -20.08 10.90
CA GLY A 423 4.82 -19.91 9.77
C GLY A 423 4.98 -18.43 9.42
N GLN A 424 6.22 -18.05 9.06
CA GLN A 424 6.54 -16.68 8.71
C GLN A 424 5.68 -16.17 7.55
N GLY A 425 5.08 -14.99 7.72
CA GLY A 425 4.11 -14.43 6.79
C GLY A 425 2.72 -15.12 6.84
N GLN A 426 2.45 -15.96 7.87
CA GLN A 426 1.17 -16.65 8.08
C GLN A 426 0.59 -16.38 9.47
N GLU A 427 1.09 -15.39 10.17
CA GLU A 427 0.78 -15.12 11.57
C GLU A 427 -0.65 -14.57 11.75
N SER A 428 -1.23 -13.97 10.73
CA SER A 428 -2.62 -13.50 10.74
C SER A 428 -3.27 -13.61 9.37
N MET A 429 -4.59 -13.31 9.32
CA MET A 429 -5.26 -12.97 8.08
C MET A 429 -4.64 -11.70 7.47
N PRO A 430 -4.86 -11.43 6.15
CA PRO A 430 -4.53 -10.13 5.56
C PRO A 430 -5.39 -9.01 6.17
N VAL A 431 -4.74 -7.95 6.64
CA VAL A 431 -5.33 -6.85 7.41
C VAL A 431 -5.16 -5.52 6.66
N ARG A 432 -6.21 -4.71 6.59
CA ARG A 432 -6.17 -3.38 5.96
C ARG A 432 -5.41 -2.38 6.82
N LEU A 433 -4.70 -1.45 6.17
CA LEU A 433 -4.15 -0.26 6.81
C LEU A 433 -5.13 0.92 6.61
N ALA A 434 -5.61 1.51 7.69
CA ALA A 434 -6.32 2.78 7.65
C ALA A 434 -5.35 3.89 7.23
N LYS A 435 -5.83 4.79 6.37
CA LYS A 435 -5.04 5.92 5.87
C LYS A 435 -5.76 7.22 6.20
N PRO A 436 -5.05 8.30 6.54
CA PRO A 436 -5.67 9.61 6.80
C PRO A 436 -6.46 10.15 5.60
N TYR A 437 -5.98 9.82 4.39
CA TYR A 437 -6.58 10.21 3.12
C TYR A 437 -6.22 9.19 2.06
N GLY A 438 -7.19 8.68 1.31
CA GLY A 438 -6.91 7.65 0.33
C GLY A 438 -8.09 7.31 -0.58
N GLY A 439 -7.75 6.96 -1.81
CA GLY A 439 -8.60 6.41 -2.85
C GLY A 439 -7.78 5.47 -3.72
N ASP A 440 -8.25 5.21 -4.93
CA ASP A 440 -7.61 4.30 -5.89
C ASP A 440 -6.31 4.88 -6.48
N VAL A 441 -6.33 6.17 -6.90
CA VAL A 441 -5.21 6.86 -7.55
C VAL A 441 -4.67 8.05 -6.76
N TYR A 442 -5.18 8.30 -5.57
CA TYR A 442 -4.80 9.45 -4.73
C TYR A 442 -4.72 9.08 -3.25
N GLY A 443 -4.00 9.88 -2.46
CA GLY A 443 -3.95 9.75 -1.00
C GLY A 443 -2.54 9.64 -0.43
N PHE A 444 -2.48 9.34 0.87
CA PHE A 444 -1.23 9.06 1.60
C PHE A 444 -0.96 7.55 1.59
N HIS A 445 -0.05 7.11 0.72
CA HIS A 445 0.32 5.70 0.55
C HIS A 445 1.74 5.46 1.04
N PHE A 446 1.89 5.25 2.36
CA PHE A 446 3.16 4.93 3.01
C PHE A 446 3.15 3.46 3.42
N PRO A 447 3.85 2.58 2.69
CA PRO A 447 3.94 1.17 3.07
C PRO A 447 4.71 1.02 4.39
N LEU A 448 4.14 0.23 5.29
CA LEU A 448 4.80 -0.16 6.53
C LEU A 448 5.94 -1.14 6.23
N ILE A 449 6.94 -1.14 7.09
CA ILE A 449 8.06 -2.09 7.00
C ILE A 449 7.91 -3.20 8.05
N GLN A 450 8.63 -4.29 7.85
CA GLN A 450 8.69 -5.39 8.81
C GLN A 450 9.14 -4.89 10.19
N GLY A 451 8.50 -5.38 11.25
CA GLY A 451 8.81 -5.04 12.63
C GLY A 451 8.15 -3.77 13.14
N THR A 452 7.52 -2.96 12.27
CA THR A 452 6.75 -1.78 12.71
C THR A 452 5.67 -2.21 13.69
N GLU A 453 5.65 -1.59 14.86
CA GLU A 453 4.55 -1.72 15.81
C GLU A 453 3.31 -1.00 15.31
N VAL A 454 2.17 -1.66 15.43
CA VAL A 454 0.89 -1.13 14.96
C VAL A 454 -0.19 -1.30 16.01
N ALA A 455 -1.08 -0.32 16.08
CA ALA A 455 -2.34 -0.42 16.82
C ALA A 455 -3.38 -1.05 15.90
N ILE A 456 -3.89 -2.21 16.30
CA ILE A 456 -4.96 -2.92 15.60
C ILE A 456 -6.29 -2.54 16.26
N ALA A 457 -7.18 -1.99 15.49
CA ALA A 457 -8.58 -1.77 15.88
C ALA A 457 -9.49 -2.80 15.20
N PHE A 458 -10.72 -2.87 15.66
CA PHE A 458 -11.66 -3.90 15.25
C PHE A 458 -12.99 -3.26 14.85
N HIS A 459 -13.50 -3.64 13.69
CA HIS A 459 -14.80 -3.14 13.23
C HIS A 459 -15.90 -3.58 14.20
N GLU A 460 -16.62 -2.62 14.79
CA GLU A 460 -17.64 -2.84 15.83
C GLU A 460 -17.16 -3.64 17.06
N GLY A 461 -15.87 -3.70 17.27
CA GLY A 461 -15.25 -4.51 18.32
C GLY A 461 -15.19 -6.01 18.03
N ASP A 462 -15.53 -6.45 16.82
CA ASP A 462 -15.46 -7.87 16.43
C ASP A 462 -14.01 -8.35 16.33
N PRO A 463 -13.58 -9.30 17.20
CA PRO A 463 -12.20 -9.80 17.18
C PRO A 463 -11.75 -10.37 15.84
N ASP A 464 -12.67 -10.86 15.01
CA ASP A 464 -12.36 -11.46 13.71
C ASP A 464 -12.26 -10.43 12.58
N ARG A 465 -12.44 -9.14 12.87
CA ARG A 465 -12.41 -8.05 11.87
C ARG A 465 -11.39 -6.97 12.20
N PRO A 466 -10.10 -7.35 12.29
CA PRO A 466 -9.03 -6.41 12.59
C PRO A 466 -8.72 -5.50 11.40
N TYR A 467 -8.27 -4.28 11.71
CA TYR A 467 -7.58 -3.40 10.78
C TYR A 467 -6.49 -2.60 11.49
N ILE A 468 -5.43 -2.28 10.79
CA ILE A 468 -4.35 -1.42 11.30
C ILE A 468 -4.88 0.00 11.36
N ALA A 469 -5.04 0.54 12.55
CA ALA A 469 -5.49 1.92 12.76
C ALA A 469 -4.33 2.91 12.61
N HIS A 470 -3.20 2.63 13.23
CA HIS A 470 -2.02 3.49 13.25
C HIS A 470 -0.74 2.66 13.38
N ALA A 471 0.37 3.22 12.87
CA ALA A 471 1.71 2.79 13.27
C ALA A 471 2.10 3.49 14.58
N LEU A 472 2.82 2.80 15.44
CA LEU A 472 3.33 3.31 16.71
C LEU A 472 4.86 3.27 16.70
N HIS A 473 5.48 4.14 17.49
CA HIS A 473 6.90 4.03 17.80
C HIS A 473 7.12 3.22 19.09
N ASP A 474 8.27 2.61 19.20
CA ASP A 474 8.67 1.84 20.37
C ASP A 474 10.14 2.12 20.73
N SER A 475 10.67 1.46 21.77
CA SER A 475 12.05 1.64 22.19
C SER A 475 13.08 1.21 21.14
N ARG A 476 12.71 0.35 20.17
CA ARG A 476 13.57 -0.07 19.04
C ARG A 476 13.44 0.87 17.84
N HIS A 477 12.30 1.53 17.71
CA HIS A 477 11.96 2.43 16.61
C HIS A 477 11.52 3.78 17.20
N VAL A 478 12.51 4.51 17.75
CA VAL A 478 12.27 5.82 18.38
C VAL A 478 11.78 6.82 17.34
N ASP A 479 10.82 7.65 17.72
CA ASP A 479 10.31 8.71 16.85
C ASP A 479 11.44 9.61 16.36
N PRO A 480 11.51 9.92 15.06
CA PRO A 480 12.51 10.87 14.53
C PRO A 480 12.36 12.30 15.09
N VAL A 481 11.21 12.62 15.68
CA VAL A 481 10.97 13.88 16.40
C VAL A 481 10.98 13.63 17.90
N THR A 482 11.89 14.28 18.62
CA THR A 482 12.09 14.11 20.05
C THR A 482 12.25 15.49 20.73
N GLU A 483 12.48 15.52 22.02
CA GLU A 483 12.81 16.74 22.79
C GLU A 483 13.91 17.59 22.14
N LYS A 484 14.88 16.94 21.44
CA LYS A 484 16.02 17.61 20.81
C LYS A 484 15.67 18.37 19.53
N ASN A 485 14.52 18.12 18.95
CA ASN A 485 14.08 18.65 17.67
C ASN A 485 12.55 18.77 17.58
N SER A 486 11.91 19.13 18.68
CA SER A 486 10.46 19.19 18.84
C SER A 486 9.76 20.22 17.94
N THR A 487 10.53 21.12 17.30
CA THR A 487 10.04 22.09 16.32
C THR A 487 9.99 21.55 14.88
N ARG A 488 10.33 20.26 14.67
CA ARG A 488 10.41 19.65 13.34
C ARG A 488 9.17 18.89 12.95
N ASN A 489 8.73 19.12 11.74
CA ASN A 489 7.74 18.29 11.05
C ASN A 489 8.48 17.46 10.01
N VAL A 490 8.30 16.12 10.02
CA VAL A 490 9.11 15.21 9.20
C VAL A 490 8.28 14.13 8.55
N ILE A 491 8.36 14.04 7.23
CA ILE A 491 8.01 12.84 6.48
C ILE A 491 9.32 12.18 6.06
N ARG A 492 9.55 10.93 6.47
CA ARG A 492 10.81 10.24 6.23
C ARG A 492 10.56 8.77 5.87
N THR A 493 11.23 8.29 4.84
CA THR A 493 11.21 6.88 4.44
C THR A 493 12.37 6.10 5.08
N PRO A 494 12.34 4.76 5.08
CA PRO A 494 13.42 3.93 5.62
C PRO A 494 14.79 4.19 4.97
N THR A 495 14.82 4.56 3.68
CA THR A 495 16.04 4.91 2.94
C THR A 495 16.43 6.37 3.06
N ASN A 496 15.84 7.08 4.04
CA ASN A 496 16.13 8.49 4.35
C ASN A 496 15.72 9.50 3.26
N ASN A 497 14.78 9.14 2.35
CA ASN A 497 14.08 10.18 1.59
C ASN A 497 13.21 10.96 2.56
N LYS A 498 13.27 12.29 2.52
CA LYS A 498 12.55 13.09 3.51
C LYS A 498 12.07 14.44 2.99
N LEU A 499 10.92 14.82 3.49
CA LEU A 499 10.44 16.19 3.56
C LEU A 499 10.52 16.61 5.03
N ARG A 500 11.28 17.63 5.33
CA ARG A 500 11.44 18.19 6.68
C ARG A 500 11.13 19.69 6.66
N MET A 501 10.31 20.11 7.61
CA MET A 501 10.03 21.52 7.90
C MET A 501 10.50 21.81 9.32
N GLU A 502 11.29 22.84 9.51
CA GLU A 502 11.77 23.32 10.80
C GLU A 502 11.07 24.63 11.14
N ASP A 503 10.39 24.68 12.27
CA ASP A 503 9.60 25.84 12.74
C ASP A 503 10.32 26.59 13.87
N LYS A 504 11.60 26.33 14.10
CA LYS A 504 12.38 27.06 15.10
C LYS A 504 12.53 28.51 14.67
N ARG A 505 12.07 29.45 15.50
CA ARG A 505 12.06 30.89 15.20
C ARG A 505 13.42 31.41 14.80
N GLY A 506 13.50 32.05 13.63
CA GLY A 506 14.72 32.58 13.02
C GLY A 506 15.62 31.52 12.37
N GLU A 507 15.20 30.26 12.36
CA GLU A 507 15.90 29.14 11.72
C GLU A 507 14.95 28.32 10.84
N GLU A 508 13.82 28.91 10.42
CA GLU A 508 12.79 28.24 9.63
C GLU A 508 13.35 27.77 8.29
N HIS A 509 13.09 26.52 7.97
CA HIS A 509 13.51 25.98 6.68
C HIS A 509 12.74 24.73 6.25
N ILE A 510 12.70 24.53 4.94
CA ILE A 510 12.15 23.31 4.32
C ILE A 510 13.28 22.57 3.60
N LYS A 511 13.33 21.26 3.78
CA LYS A 511 14.27 20.38 3.11
C LYS A 511 13.56 19.19 2.47
N LEU A 512 13.66 19.07 1.16
CA LEU A 512 13.31 17.87 0.40
C LEU A 512 14.62 17.19 -0.05
N SER A 513 14.84 15.93 0.32
CA SER A 513 16.13 15.28 0.03
C SER A 513 16.06 13.76 -0.07
N THR A 514 16.99 13.22 -0.86
CA THR A 514 17.35 11.80 -0.88
C THR A 514 18.87 11.64 -0.70
N GLU A 515 19.30 10.52 -0.19
CA GLU A 515 20.75 10.22 -0.08
C GLU A 515 21.35 9.80 -1.42
N TYR A 516 20.52 9.43 -2.40
CA TYR A 516 20.98 9.03 -3.73
C TYR A 516 21.63 10.20 -4.48
N GLY A 517 22.68 9.90 -5.24
CA GLY A 517 23.37 10.91 -6.07
C GLY A 517 24.15 11.94 -5.26
N GLY A 518 24.81 11.52 -4.16
CA GLY A 518 25.60 12.43 -3.33
C GLY A 518 24.77 13.40 -2.52
N LYS A 519 23.56 12.94 -2.11
CA LYS A 519 22.59 13.74 -1.37
C LYS A 519 21.94 14.84 -2.21
N THR A 520 21.12 14.40 -3.17
CA THR A 520 20.27 15.32 -3.94
C THR A 520 19.25 15.99 -3.02
N GLN A 521 19.17 17.32 -3.08
CA GLN A 521 18.32 18.08 -2.16
C GLN A 521 17.85 19.43 -2.71
N LEU A 522 16.68 19.82 -2.26
CA LEU A 522 16.14 21.17 -2.33
C LEU A 522 16.02 21.69 -0.90
N ASN A 523 16.71 22.77 -0.59
CA ASN A 523 16.62 23.46 0.69
C ASN A 523 16.03 24.86 0.47
N LEU A 524 15.16 25.32 1.37
CA LEU A 524 14.55 26.64 1.35
C LEU A 524 14.66 27.25 2.76
N GLY A 525 15.13 28.49 2.86
CA GLY A 525 15.25 29.23 4.13
C GLY A 525 16.61 29.11 4.80
N HIS A 526 16.62 28.92 6.08
CA HIS A 526 17.83 28.86 6.92
C HIS A 526 18.52 27.48 6.79
N ASN A 527 19.47 27.36 5.88
CA ASN A 527 20.13 26.11 5.58
C ASN A 527 21.24 25.79 6.60
N VAL A 528 21.19 24.57 7.17
CA VAL A 528 22.15 24.13 8.17
C VAL A 528 22.97 22.91 7.71
N ASN A 529 24.17 22.75 8.24
CA ASN A 529 25.00 21.56 8.09
C ASN A 529 24.54 20.39 9.01
N ALA A 530 25.32 19.32 9.09
CA ALA A 530 25.03 18.17 9.94
C ALA A 530 25.08 18.49 11.44
N GLN A 531 25.91 19.48 11.83
CA GLN A 531 26.09 19.97 13.18
C GLN A 531 25.05 21.02 13.60
N ARG A 532 24.10 21.36 12.69
CA ARG A 532 23.03 22.39 12.83
C ARG A 532 23.60 23.82 12.81
N GLU A 533 24.81 24.03 12.30
CA GLU A 533 25.36 25.34 12.08
C GLU A 533 24.89 25.92 10.77
N LEU A 534 24.75 27.25 10.71
CA LEU A 534 24.35 27.97 9.50
C LEU A 534 25.32 27.68 8.35
N ARG A 535 24.80 27.20 7.24
CA ARG A 535 25.53 26.93 5.99
C ARG A 535 25.21 27.97 4.91
N GLY A 536 24.09 28.63 5.01
CA GLY A 536 23.61 29.66 4.09
C GLY A 536 22.11 29.87 4.22
N GLU A 537 21.62 30.92 3.58
CA GLU A 537 20.20 31.30 3.57
C GLU A 537 19.68 31.37 2.13
N GLY A 538 18.39 31.12 1.94
CA GLY A 538 17.71 31.15 0.65
C GLY A 538 17.41 29.78 0.09
N ALA A 539 17.46 29.63 -1.24
CA ALA A 539 17.15 28.39 -1.93
C ALA A 539 18.39 27.71 -2.49
N GLU A 540 18.53 26.39 -2.25
CA GLU A 540 19.60 25.59 -2.83
C GLU A 540 19.02 24.32 -3.47
N LEU A 541 19.26 24.14 -4.78
CA LEU A 541 19.05 22.89 -5.49
C LEU A 541 20.44 22.28 -5.80
N ARG A 542 20.74 21.09 -5.25
CA ARG A 542 22.02 20.43 -5.52
C ARG A 542 21.89 18.92 -5.70
N THR A 543 22.80 18.39 -6.52
CA THR A 543 23.05 16.97 -6.70
C THR A 543 24.48 16.78 -7.22
N ASP A 544 25.08 15.61 -6.97
CA ASP A 544 26.35 15.23 -7.64
C ASP A 544 26.07 14.53 -8.98
N LYS A 545 24.82 14.45 -9.42
CA LYS A 545 24.37 13.95 -10.73
C LYS A 545 23.91 15.12 -11.60
N TRP A 546 23.06 14.88 -12.57
CA TRP A 546 22.58 15.91 -13.48
C TRP A 546 21.39 16.71 -12.92
N VAL A 547 21.41 18.00 -13.23
CA VAL A 547 20.22 18.87 -13.07
C VAL A 547 19.76 19.27 -14.47
N SER A 548 18.47 19.08 -14.75
CA SER A 548 17.83 19.56 -15.96
C SER A 548 16.71 20.53 -15.60
N ILE A 549 16.83 21.78 -16.05
CA ILE A 549 15.80 22.80 -15.90
C ILE A 549 15.17 23.03 -17.27
N ARG A 550 13.88 22.81 -17.42
CA ARG A 550 13.14 22.96 -18.67
C ARG A 550 11.84 23.71 -18.41
N GLY A 551 11.63 24.78 -19.17
CA GLY A 551 10.36 25.48 -19.21
C GLY A 551 9.88 25.54 -20.66
N GLY A 552 8.76 24.90 -21.02
CA GLY A 552 8.24 24.84 -22.39
C GLY A 552 7.88 26.24 -22.94
N ALA A 553 7.51 27.16 -22.09
CA ALA A 553 7.22 28.55 -22.43
C ALA A 553 8.42 29.51 -22.31
N GLY A 554 9.55 29.02 -21.74
CA GLY A 554 10.77 29.79 -21.52
C GLY A 554 11.32 29.64 -20.12
N VAL A 555 12.54 30.13 -19.89
CA VAL A 555 13.22 30.12 -18.60
C VAL A 555 13.75 31.53 -18.31
N PHE A 556 13.35 32.08 -17.18
CA PHE A 556 13.88 33.36 -16.67
C PHE A 556 14.69 33.10 -15.40
N ILE A 557 15.93 33.53 -15.36
CA ILE A 557 16.82 33.46 -14.21
C ILE A 557 17.27 34.89 -13.90
N SER A 558 16.86 35.39 -12.75
CA SER A 558 17.17 36.76 -12.33
C SER A 558 17.76 36.78 -10.91
N ALA A 559 18.60 37.77 -10.67
CA ALA A 559 19.04 38.15 -9.35
C ALA A 559 18.36 39.46 -8.84
N ASP A 560 17.33 39.91 -9.51
CA ASP A 560 16.49 41.04 -9.10
C ASP A 560 15.68 40.65 -7.86
N LYS A 561 15.54 41.58 -6.90
CA LYS A 561 14.76 41.36 -5.68
C LYS A 561 13.27 41.52 -5.94
N GLN A 562 12.47 40.59 -5.46
CA GLN A 562 11.03 40.70 -5.36
C GLN A 562 10.60 40.63 -3.87
N PRO A 563 10.47 41.78 -3.19
CA PRO A 563 10.12 41.81 -1.76
C PRO A 563 8.77 41.14 -1.55
N SER A 564 8.72 40.22 -0.56
CA SER A 564 7.50 39.48 -0.19
C SER A 564 6.89 38.65 -1.34
N ALA A 565 7.63 38.41 -2.44
CA ALA A 565 7.14 37.71 -3.64
C ALA A 565 5.80 38.25 -4.16
N GLY A 566 5.59 39.58 -4.08
CA GLY A 566 4.32 40.22 -4.38
C GLY A 566 4.10 40.55 -5.85
N ASP A 567 5.16 40.52 -6.64
CA ASP A 567 5.11 40.86 -8.07
C ASP A 567 4.69 39.65 -8.93
N ARG A 568 4.46 39.92 -10.22
CA ARG A 568 4.16 38.86 -11.18
C ARG A 568 5.34 37.87 -11.23
N MET A 569 5.05 36.58 -11.44
CA MET A 569 6.08 35.53 -11.55
C MET A 569 7.15 35.87 -12.62
N LEU A 570 6.76 36.48 -13.71
CA LEU A 570 7.61 36.96 -14.80
C LEU A 570 7.70 38.51 -14.79
N ALA A 571 8.03 39.09 -13.64
CA ALA A 571 8.44 40.48 -13.58
C ALA A 571 9.83 40.62 -14.23
N MET A 572 9.88 41.13 -15.46
CA MET A 572 11.06 41.17 -16.32
C MET A 572 11.43 42.62 -16.72
N GLU A 573 10.88 43.61 -16.05
CA GLU A 573 11.01 45.04 -16.41
C GLU A 573 12.49 45.44 -16.50
N GLU A 574 13.33 45.03 -15.56
CA GLU A 574 14.76 45.33 -15.55
C GLU A 574 15.51 44.62 -16.68
N ALA A 575 15.19 43.34 -16.94
CA ALA A 575 15.78 42.59 -18.05
C ALA A 575 15.38 43.17 -19.41
N ILE A 576 14.12 43.54 -19.59
CA ILE A 576 13.61 44.15 -20.79
C ILE A 576 14.27 45.51 -21.04
N ALA A 577 14.42 46.34 -20.02
CA ALA A 577 15.10 47.63 -20.10
C ALA A 577 16.54 47.49 -20.57
N GLN A 578 17.27 46.46 -20.06
CA GLN A 578 18.65 46.16 -20.49
C GLN A 578 18.71 45.71 -21.95
N LEU A 579 17.78 44.84 -22.38
CA LEU A 579 17.69 44.41 -23.80
C LEU A 579 17.39 45.58 -24.74
N GLU A 580 16.45 46.46 -24.38
CA GLU A 580 16.10 47.66 -25.14
C GLU A 580 17.28 48.67 -25.22
N ASN A 581 17.97 48.86 -24.11
CA ASN A 581 19.18 49.73 -24.06
C ASN A 581 20.27 49.16 -24.97
N ALA A 582 20.55 47.85 -24.89
CA ALA A 582 21.54 47.20 -25.75
C ALA A 582 21.20 47.39 -27.24
N LEU A 583 19.96 47.19 -27.61
CA LEU A 583 19.45 47.38 -28.96
C LEU A 583 19.59 48.86 -29.41
N GLY A 584 19.28 49.82 -28.54
CA GLY A 584 19.49 51.26 -28.79
C GLY A 584 20.93 51.62 -29.12
N ILE A 585 21.87 51.04 -28.35
CA ILE A 585 23.31 51.21 -28.62
C ILE A 585 23.68 50.58 -29.98
N ALA A 586 23.23 49.35 -30.23
CA ALA A 586 23.48 48.65 -31.49
C ALA A 586 22.99 49.47 -32.70
N LYS A 587 21.74 49.97 -32.64
CA LYS A 587 21.16 50.85 -33.69
C LYS A 587 21.94 52.14 -33.91
N SER A 588 22.36 52.79 -32.82
CA SER A 588 23.18 54.00 -32.91
C SER A 588 24.53 53.74 -33.56
N LEU A 589 25.19 52.64 -33.26
CA LEU A 589 26.47 52.24 -33.84
C LEU A 589 26.29 51.76 -35.31
N ALA A 590 25.21 51.07 -35.64
CA ALA A 590 24.90 50.67 -37.00
C ALA A 590 24.69 51.87 -37.90
N SER A 591 23.92 52.88 -37.49
CA SER A 591 23.74 54.13 -38.22
C SER A 591 25.03 54.89 -38.42
N ALA A 592 25.91 54.86 -37.43
CA ALA A 592 27.24 55.43 -37.54
C ALA A 592 28.14 54.67 -38.54
N ALA A 593 28.02 53.40 -38.65
CA ALA A 593 28.73 52.56 -39.62
C ALA A 593 28.26 52.84 -41.03
N GLU A 594 26.94 52.84 -41.24
CA GLU A 594 26.33 53.21 -42.54
C GLU A 594 26.79 54.62 -43.02
N SER A 595 26.78 55.60 -42.12
CA SER A 595 27.23 56.98 -42.45
C SER A 595 28.73 57.01 -42.76
N ALA A 596 29.51 56.09 -42.32
CA ALA A 596 30.93 55.92 -42.58
C ALA A 596 31.23 54.98 -43.76
N GLN A 597 30.20 54.50 -44.46
CA GLN A 597 30.32 53.48 -45.52
C GLN A 597 30.89 52.13 -45.03
N ALA A 598 30.80 51.87 -43.74
CA ALA A 598 31.12 50.57 -43.13
C ALA A 598 29.84 49.72 -43.03
N LEU A 599 30.00 48.41 -42.95
CA LEU A 599 28.83 47.48 -42.77
C LEU A 599 28.22 47.64 -41.39
N PRO A 600 26.88 47.84 -41.31
CA PRO A 600 26.21 47.96 -40.03
C PRO A 600 26.02 46.59 -39.40
N SER A 601 25.85 46.56 -38.07
CA SER A 601 25.42 45.34 -37.36
C SER A 601 23.96 45.00 -37.69
N ASP A 602 23.60 43.70 -37.65
CA ASP A 602 22.24 43.23 -37.91
C ASP A 602 21.34 43.55 -36.68
N THR A 603 20.79 44.77 -36.70
CA THR A 603 19.86 45.25 -35.67
C THR A 603 18.46 44.69 -35.82
N GLY A 604 18.08 44.18 -37.04
CA GLY A 604 16.82 43.54 -37.31
C GLY A 604 16.67 42.23 -36.55
N ASN A 605 17.63 41.32 -36.66
CA ASN A 605 17.65 40.09 -35.89
C ASN A 605 17.72 40.34 -34.36
N GLN A 606 18.47 41.35 -33.92
CA GLN A 606 18.51 41.74 -32.51
C GLN A 606 17.16 42.25 -31.99
N GLN A 607 16.42 43.01 -32.80
CA GLN A 607 15.07 43.49 -32.51
C GLN A 607 14.12 42.27 -32.38
N THR A 608 14.13 41.37 -33.36
CA THR A 608 13.29 40.15 -33.36
C THR A 608 13.57 39.29 -32.12
N LEU A 609 14.83 39.13 -31.72
CA LEU A 609 15.20 38.43 -30.50
C LEU A 609 14.64 39.13 -29.24
N ASN A 610 14.77 40.45 -29.14
CA ASN A 610 14.23 41.19 -28.01
C ASN A 610 12.70 41.07 -27.92
N ASP A 611 12.00 41.15 -29.05
CA ASP A 611 10.54 41.01 -29.09
C ASP A 611 10.10 39.56 -28.68
N ALA A 612 10.86 38.55 -29.06
CA ALA A 612 10.62 37.16 -28.64
C ALA A 612 10.87 36.94 -27.14
N LEU A 613 11.90 37.58 -26.60
CA LEU A 613 12.28 37.43 -25.17
C LEU A 613 11.46 38.33 -24.23
N LYS A 614 10.81 39.39 -24.78
CA LYS A 614 9.97 40.26 -23.98
C LYS A 614 8.79 39.47 -23.40
N GLU A 615 8.72 39.41 -22.04
CA GLU A 615 7.77 38.58 -21.29
C GLU A 615 7.75 37.11 -21.73
N LEU A 616 8.84 36.65 -22.34
CA LEU A 616 8.93 35.30 -22.95
C LEU A 616 7.77 35.00 -23.92
N ALA A 617 7.49 35.98 -24.81
CA ALA A 617 6.45 35.83 -25.82
C ALA A 617 6.69 34.62 -26.75
N GLN A 618 7.96 34.20 -26.88
CA GLN A 618 8.39 32.94 -27.48
C GLN A 618 9.32 32.19 -26.51
N PRO A 619 9.39 30.84 -26.57
CA PRO A 619 10.26 30.08 -25.73
C PRO A 619 11.73 30.50 -25.84
N GLY A 620 12.27 31.09 -24.81
CA GLY A 620 13.66 31.55 -24.73
C GLY A 620 14.24 31.43 -23.34
N ILE A 621 15.51 31.74 -23.20
CA ILE A 621 16.22 31.79 -21.91
C ILE A 621 16.74 33.22 -21.72
N VAL A 622 16.32 33.86 -20.63
CA VAL A 622 16.81 35.18 -20.22
C VAL A 622 17.58 35.05 -18.90
N LEU A 623 18.78 35.60 -18.90
CA LEU A 623 19.64 35.69 -17.70
C LEU A 623 19.86 37.17 -17.39
N ASN A 624 19.43 37.64 -16.22
CA ASN A 624 19.58 39.01 -15.79
C ASN A 624 20.13 39.11 -14.37
N ALA A 625 21.06 40.07 -14.14
CA ALA A 625 21.55 40.35 -12.80
C ALA A 625 22.02 41.80 -12.68
N PRO A 626 21.66 42.54 -11.59
CA PRO A 626 22.02 43.95 -11.42
C PRO A 626 23.54 44.22 -11.36
N GLN A 627 24.31 43.28 -10.82
CA GLN A 627 25.77 43.42 -10.64
C GLN A 627 26.59 42.69 -11.71
N GLY A 628 25.97 41.86 -12.53
CA GLY A 628 26.62 41.15 -13.61
C GLY A 628 26.40 39.66 -13.68
N VAL A 629 26.69 39.11 -14.85
CA VAL A 629 26.63 37.67 -15.17
C VAL A 629 28.05 37.24 -15.58
N SER A 630 28.54 36.15 -14.98
CA SER A 630 29.81 35.52 -15.37
C SER A 630 29.54 34.12 -15.92
N ILE A 631 30.09 33.81 -17.09
CA ILE A 631 30.11 32.49 -17.68
C ILE A 631 31.54 31.99 -17.73
N SER A 632 31.90 31.01 -16.95
CA SER A 632 33.26 30.47 -16.86
C SER A 632 33.24 28.93 -16.88
N SER A 633 34.29 28.36 -17.47
CA SER A 633 34.51 26.92 -17.49
C SER A 633 36.00 26.64 -17.45
N PRO A 634 36.47 25.62 -16.69
CA PRO A 634 37.90 25.23 -16.74
C PRO A 634 38.29 24.58 -18.07
N GLN A 635 37.36 24.22 -18.93
CA GLN A 635 37.60 23.53 -20.21
C GLN A 635 37.27 24.45 -21.40
N ALA A 636 35.99 24.57 -21.75
CA ALA A 636 35.55 25.29 -22.94
C ALA A 636 34.24 26.03 -22.72
N VAL A 637 34.10 27.19 -23.31
CA VAL A 637 32.83 27.93 -23.48
C VAL A 637 32.61 28.11 -24.97
N ARG A 638 31.39 27.77 -25.44
CA ARG A 638 30.96 27.97 -26.84
C ARG A 638 29.68 28.80 -26.87
N LEU A 639 29.69 29.85 -27.70
CA LEU A 639 28.49 30.58 -28.04
C LEU A 639 28.22 30.35 -29.54
N SER A 640 27.03 29.93 -29.89
CA SER A 640 26.64 29.67 -31.28
C SER A 640 25.17 29.91 -31.48
N SER A 641 24.83 30.50 -32.66
CA SER A 641 23.47 30.60 -33.19
C SER A 641 23.37 29.73 -34.42
N GLY A 642 22.22 29.08 -34.65
CA GLY A 642 22.02 28.18 -35.80
C GLY A 642 21.47 28.88 -37.02
N SER A 643 20.65 29.91 -36.86
CA SER A 643 19.92 30.57 -37.95
C SER A 643 19.86 32.10 -37.88
N ALA A 644 20.40 32.68 -36.81
CA ALA A 644 20.37 34.09 -36.58
C ALA A 644 21.73 34.63 -36.09
N CYS A 645 21.82 35.92 -35.75
CA CYS A 645 23.06 36.52 -35.31
C CYS A 645 23.46 36.17 -33.85
N VAL A 646 24.74 36.33 -33.52
CA VAL A 646 25.24 36.45 -32.16
C VAL A 646 25.58 37.93 -31.96
N GLY A 647 24.80 38.64 -31.16
CA GLY A 647 25.02 40.03 -30.81
C GLY A 647 25.81 40.18 -29.51
N ILE A 648 26.92 40.92 -29.53
CA ILE A 648 27.65 41.33 -28.33
C ILE A 648 27.61 42.84 -28.27
N VAL A 649 26.95 43.39 -27.26
CA VAL A 649 26.75 44.83 -27.12
C VAL A 649 27.21 45.26 -25.74
N SER A 650 28.06 46.29 -25.65
CA SER A 650 28.52 46.83 -24.37
C SER A 650 28.39 48.33 -24.37
N GLN A 651 27.92 48.90 -23.30
CA GLN A 651 27.88 50.37 -23.14
C GLN A 651 29.27 51.00 -22.93
N GLN A 652 30.23 50.21 -22.47
CA GLN A 652 31.60 50.69 -22.25
C GLN A 652 32.59 49.90 -23.13
N ASN A 653 33.30 48.96 -22.56
CA ASN A 653 34.37 48.26 -23.27
C ASN A 653 33.97 46.83 -23.56
N THR A 654 34.43 46.29 -24.65
CA THR A 654 34.45 44.87 -24.93
C THR A 654 35.91 44.41 -25.06
N ASP A 655 36.38 43.63 -24.10
CA ASP A 655 37.75 43.14 -24.08
C ASP A 655 37.80 41.63 -24.43
N ILE A 656 38.60 41.31 -25.45
CA ILE A 656 38.82 39.90 -25.87
C ILE A 656 40.32 39.60 -25.71
N SER A 657 40.65 38.65 -24.85
CA SER A 657 42.02 38.23 -24.59
C SER A 657 42.18 36.75 -24.80
N ALA A 658 43.16 36.34 -25.57
CA ALA A 658 43.50 34.95 -25.81
C ALA A 658 44.99 34.69 -25.60
N LEU A 659 45.37 33.75 -24.77
CA LEU A 659 46.78 33.42 -24.48
C LEU A 659 47.52 32.88 -25.72
N LYS A 660 46.81 32.15 -26.59
CA LYS A 660 47.45 31.51 -27.77
C LYS A 660 47.04 32.15 -29.08
N ARG A 661 45.80 32.07 -29.44
CA ARG A 661 45.28 32.52 -30.75
C ARG A 661 43.94 33.17 -30.61
N PHE A 662 43.73 34.25 -31.32
CA PHE A 662 42.41 34.84 -31.63
C PHE A 662 42.24 34.77 -33.14
N THR A 663 41.18 34.15 -33.61
CA THR A 663 40.87 33.99 -35.03
C THR A 663 39.47 34.57 -35.32
N VAL A 664 39.36 35.31 -36.38
CA VAL A 664 38.08 35.78 -36.92
C VAL A 664 37.99 35.28 -38.37
N ALA A 665 36.88 34.64 -38.69
CA ALA A 665 36.57 34.18 -40.05
C ALA A 665 35.10 34.55 -40.33
N ALA A 666 34.82 35.15 -41.46
CA ALA A 666 33.47 35.49 -41.92
C ALA A 666 33.31 34.98 -43.34
N GLY A 667 32.13 34.46 -43.70
CA GLY A 667 31.83 34.00 -45.04
C GLY A 667 31.64 35.11 -46.07
N GLU A 668 31.18 36.28 -45.61
CA GLU A 668 30.90 37.39 -46.51
C GLU A 668 31.86 38.56 -46.26
N ALA A 669 31.84 39.15 -45.09
CA ALA A 669 32.64 40.33 -44.81
C ALA A 669 33.03 40.50 -43.33
N VAL A 670 34.17 41.18 -43.09
CA VAL A 670 34.56 41.69 -41.78
C VAL A 670 34.62 43.20 -41.87
N SER A 671 33.79 43.90 -41.06
CA SER A 671 33.81 45.36 -41.01
C SER A 671 34.22 45.82 -39.63
N LEU A 672 35.24 46.70 -39.51
CA LEU A 672 35.73 47.24 -38.25
C LEU A 672 35.69 48.77 -38.29
N LEU A 673 34.85 49.37 -37.44
CA LEU A 673 34.69 50.80 -37.33
C LEU A 673 35.12 51.30 -35.95
N ALA A 674 36.03 52.31 -35.93
CA ALA A 674 36.34 53.06 -34.73
C ALA A 674 35.97 54.51 -34.91
N ARG A 675 34.92 55.01 -34.25
CA ARG A 675 34.34 56.35 -34.50
C ARG A 675 35.18 57.50 -33.95
N LYS A 676 35.89 57.35 -32.85
CA LYS A 676 36.55 58.48 -32.19
C LYS A 676 38.09 58.36 -32.07
N ALA A 677 38.60 57.23 -31.58
CA ALA A 677 39.98 57.10 -31.16
C ALA A 677 40.89 56.31 -32.11
N GLY A 678 40.35 55.86 -33.25
CA GLY A 678 41.09 55.13 -34.27
C GLY A 678 41.32 53.63 -33.96
N MET A 679 42.08 53.00 -34.85
CA MET A 679 42.36 51.56 -34.84
C MET A 679 43.89 51.38 -34.81
N LYS A 680 44.38 50.41 -34.01
CA LYS A 680 45.80 50.09 -33.89
C LYS A 680 45.99 48.60 -34.11
N LEU A 681 46.89 48.26 -35.05
CA LEU A 681 47.28 46.86 -35.31
C LEU A 681 48.77 46.72 -35.02
N PHE A 682 49.13 45.93 -34.03
CA PHE A 682 50.51 45.69 -33.62
C PHE A 682 50.85 44.23 -33.61
N ALA A 683 52.02 43.91 -34.25
CA ALA A 683 52.65 42.61 -34.04
C ALA A 683 53.99 42.88 -33.35
N ALA A 684 54.12 42.46 -32.07
CA ALA A 684 55.36 42.63 -31.30
C ALA A 684 56.52 41.78 -31.85
N LYS A 685 56.23 40.61 -32.35
CA LYS A 685 57.16 39.72 -33.06
C LYS A 685 56.40 39.08 -34.24
N GLY A 686 57.06 38.94 -35.35
CA GLY A 686 56.45 38.42 -36.57
C GLY A 686 55.87 39.47 -37.47
N LYS A 687 55.38 39.09 -38.65
CA LYS A 687 54.91 40.02 -39.69
C LYS A 687 53.41 40.29 -39.54
N ILE A 688 52.98 41.43 -40.03
CA ILE A 688 51.56 41.71 -40.35
C ILE A 688 51.40 41.46 -41.85
N GLU A 689 50.52 40.56 -42.21
CA GLU A 689 50.12 40.28 -43.62
C GLU A 689 48.72 40.83 -43.88
N ILE A 690 48.56 41.59 -44.92
CA ILE A 690 47.31 42.13 -45.42
C ILE A 690 47.22 41.77 -46.90
N GLN A 691 46.23 40.92 -47.25
CA GLN A 691 46.05 40.43 -48.62
C GLN A 691 44.61 40.59 -49.07
N ALA A 692 44.37 41.10 -50.25
CA ALA A 692 43.16 40.96 -51.03
C ALA A 692 43.45 39.95 -52.14
N GLN A 693 42.82 38.74 -52.03
CA GLN A 693 43.29 37.63 -52.93
C GLN A 693 42.65 37.74 -54.34
N ASP A 694 41.45 38.28 -54.45
CA ASP A 694 40.70 38.37 -55.73
C ASP A 694 40.31 39.78 -56.10
N ASP A 695 40.49 40.79 -55.24
CA ASP A 695 40.08 42.14 -55.48
C ASP A 695 41.14 43.20 -55.02
N ALA A 696 40.84 44.42 -55.07
CA ALA A 696 41.76 45.52 -54.73
C ALA A 696 42.01 45.74 -53.25
N LEU A 697 43.19 46.11 -52.86
CA LEU A 697 43.53 46.65 -51.55
C LEU A 697 43.54 48.17 -51.62
N GLU A 698 42.54 48.82 -50.96
CA GLU A 698 42.49 50.29 -50.89
C GLU A 698 42.90 50.81 -49.50
N ALA A 699 43.84 51.76 -49.50
CA ALA A 699 44.25 52.48 -48.27
C ALA A 699 44.10 54.00 -48.50
N THR A 700 43.10 54.58 -47.82
CA THR A 700 42.78 56.01 -47.95
C THR A 700 42.87 56.74 -46.62
N ALA A 701 43.56 57.85 -46.57
CA ALA A 701 43.55 58.76 -45.43
C ALA A 701 43.23 60.18 -45.86
N LYS A 702 42.51 60.96 -45.06
CA LYS A 702 42.17 62.34 -45.25
C LYS A 702 43.43 63.20 -45.07
N LYS A 703 44.36 62.75 -44.23
CA LYS A 703 45.63 63.39 -43.97
C LYS A 703 46.79 62.54 -44.54
N ASP A 704 47.90 62.45 -43.85
CA ASP A 704 49.08 61.80 -44.34
C ASP A 704 49.01 60.26 -44.23
N ILE A 705 49.57 59.57 -45.23
CA ILE A 705 49.93 58.17 -45.18
C ILE A 705 51.43 58.07 -45.06
N THR A 706 51.96 57.48 -43.97
CA THR A 706 53.35 57.26 -43.76
C THR A 706 53.65 55.74 -43.79
N VAL A 707 54.58 55.39 -44.67
CA VAL A 707 55.11 54.00 -44.78
C VAL A 707 56.62 54.10 -44.51
N THR A 708 57.07 53.51 -43.39
CA THR A 708 58.48 53.57 -42.94
C THR A 708 58.96 52.15 -42.60
N SER A 709 60.17 51.83 -43.10
CA SER A 709 60.98 50.67 -42.65
C SER A 709 62.21 51.25 -41.91
N VAL A 710 62.38 50.82 -40.62
CA VAL A 710 63.44 51.39 -39.80
C VAL A 710 64.74 50.76 -40.11
N GLU A 711 64.86 49.48 -40.33
CA GLU A 711 66.13 48.73 -40.54
C GLU A 711 66.18 48.03 -41.89
N GLY A 712 65.15 48.00 -42.63
CA GLY A 712 65.04 47.29 -43.91
C GLY A 712 64.71 48.21 -45.08
N ARG A 713 64.17 47.68 -46.17
CA ARG A 713 63.68 48.35 -47.33
C ARG A 713 62.15 48.40 -47.43
N VAL A 714 61.65 49.35 -48.15
CA VAL A 714 60.26 49.35 -48.64
C VAL A 714 60.32 48.92 -50.11
N GLU A 715 59.60 47.85 -50.44
CA GLU A 715 59.49 47.31 -51.79
C GLU A 715 58.05 47.40 -52.25
N ILE A 716 57.84 47.98 -53.43
CA ILE A 716 56.56 48.21 -54.05
C ILE A 716 56.65 47.59 -55.43
N THR A 717 55.87 46.56 -55.75
CA THR A 717 55.92 45.83 -57.00
C THR A 717 54.50 45.80 -57.58
N ALA A 718 54.41 46.09 -58.91
CA ALA A 718 53.17 45.92 -59.63
C ALA A 718 53.42 45.10 -60.89
N ALA A 719 52.50 44.29 -61.32
CA ALA A 719 52.61 43.43 -62.51
C ALA A 719 52.59 44.29 -63.79
N GLU A 720 51.71 45.24 -63.85
CA GLU A 720 51.48 46.03 -65.04
C GLU A 720 52.04 47.43 -64.88
N GLU A 721 51.62 48.21 -63.93
CA GLU A 721 51.93 49.58 -63.79
C GLU A 721 52.02 50.08 -62.32
N LEU A 722 53.02 50.84 -61.99
CA LEU A 722 53.12 51.58 -60.74
C LEU A 722 53.04 53.05 -61.00
N VAL A 723 52.12 53.80 -60.49
CA VAL A 723 52.01 55.26 -60.57
C VAL A 723 52.13 55.87 -59.17
N VAL A 724 53.04 56.75 -58.98
CA VAL A 724 53.12 57.68 -57.89
C VAL A 724 52.77 59.04 -58.32
N ASN A 725 51.64 59.62 -57.89
CA ASN A 725 51.09 60.84 -58.37
C ASN A 725 50.95 61.87 -57.21
N CYS A 726 51.28 63.16 -57.50
CA CYS A 726 51.01 64.25 -56.58
C CYS A 726 50.81 65.59 -57.40
N ALA A 727 49.59 66.14 -57.23
CA ALA A 727 49.24 67.44 -57.88
C ALA A 727 49.64 67.56 -59.41
N GLY A 728 49.47 66.44 -60.14
CA GLY A 728 49.75 66.35 -61.56
C GLY A 728 51.24 66.02 -61.88
N ALA A 729 52.11 65.99 -60.94
CA ALA A 729 53.42 65.41 -61.07
C ALA A 729 53.42 63.92 -60.74
N TYR A 730 54.02 63.13 -61.59
CA TYR A 730 53.97 61.64 -61.40
C TYR A 730 55.31 60.94 -61.73
N ILE A 731 55.46 59.75 -61.09
CA ILE A 731 56.40 58.72 -61.51
C ILE A 731 55.62 57.56 -61.99
N ARG A 732 55.79 57.11 -63.17
CA ARG A 732 55.09 55.95 -63.74
C ARG A 732 56.12 54.92 -64.18
N LEU A 733 56.00 53.75 -63.70
CA LEU A 733 56.81 52.57 -64.10
C LEU A 733 55.81 51.62 -64.84
N SER A 734 56.06 51.43 -66.16
CA SER A 734 55.15 50.61 -66.99
C SER A 734 55.92 50.06 -68.20
N GLY A 735 55.68 48.80 -68.58
CA GLY A 735 56.27 48.20 -69.78
C GLY A 735 57.81 48.26 -69.81
N GLY A 736 58.48 48.24 -68.69
CA GLY A 736 59.93 48.33 -68.57
C GLY A 736 60.53 49.73 -68.68
N ASN A 737 59.70 50.79 -68.71
CA ASN A 737 60.02 52.15 -68.75
C ASN A 737 59.80 52.91 -67.45
N ILE A 738 60.62 53.93 -67.19
CA ILE A 738 60.35 54.85 -66.08
C ILE A 738 60.05 56.19 -66.72
N GLU A 739 58.84 56.70 -66.50
CA GLU A 739 58.38 58.02 -67.00
C GLU A 739 58.28 59.00 -65.82
N LEU A 740 58.88 60.14 -65.98
CA LEU A 740 58.81 61.28 -65.08
C LEU A 740 58.11 62.41 -65.75
N GLY A 741 56.92 62.82 -65.28
CA GLY A 741 56.13 63.86 -65.84
C GLY A 741 55.72 64.88 -64.77
N CYS A 742 55.70 66.16 -65.11
CA CYS A 742 55.23 67.24 -64.24
C CYS A 742 54.78 68.49 -65.06
N PRO A 743 53.83 69.24 -64.54
CA PRO A 743 53.53 70.58 -65.18
C PRO A 743 54.57 71.60 -64.90
N GLY A 744 55.47 71.41 -64.00
CA GLY A 744 56.56 72.33 -63.65
C GLY A 744 57.96 71.77 -63.99
N ASN A 745 58.93 72.00 -63.18
CA ASN A 745 60.34 71.64 -63.42
C ASN A 745 60.72 70.30 -62.75
N ILE A 746 61.42 69.42 -63.45
CA ILE A 746 62.05 68.28 -62.84
C ILE A 746 63.44 68.75 -62.30
N LEU A 747 63.61 68.84 -61.02
CA LEU A 747 64.84 69.29 -60.36
C LEU A 747 65.63 68.05 -59.90
N LEU A 748 66.73 67.70 -60.54
CA LEU A 748 67.59 66.61 -60.12
C LEU A 748 68.77 67.24 -59.30
N LYS A 749 68.80 66.92 -57.98
CA LYS A 749 69.87 67.33 -57.07
C LYS A 749 70.73 66.13 -56.75
N SER A 750 71.82 65.93 -57.34
CA SER A 750 72.72 64.83 -57.13
C SER A 750 74.16 65.27 -57.29
N ALA A 751 75.12 64.57 -56.68
CA ALA A 751 76.51 64.75 -56.88
C ALA A 751 76.98 64.35 -58.29
N ASN A 752 76.25 63.39 -58.96
CA ASN A 752 76.55 62.88 -60.31
C ASN A 752 75.35 62.24 -60.88
N VAL A 753 75.14 62.34 -62.17
CA VAL A 753 74.14 61.63 -62.94
C VAL A 753 74.79 60.81 -64.01
N GLN A 754 74.73 59.52 -63.97
CA GLN A 754 75.34 58.60 -64.94
C GLN A 754 74.26 57.81 -65.69
N LYS A 755 74.42 57.77 -67.02
CA LYS A 755 73.60 56.91 -67.90
C LYS A 755 74.38 55.63 -68.13
N MET A 756 73.85 54.49 -67.58
CA MET A 756 74.47 53.20 -67.69
C MET A 756 73.65 52.27 -68.70
N GLY A 757 74.14 51.12 -68.99
CA GLY A 757 73.53 50.19 -69.91
C GLY A 757 72.23 49.60 -69.32
N LYS A 758 71.51 48.82 -70.16
CA LYS A 758 70.23 48.13 -69.74
C LYS A 758 70.46 47.26 -68.53
N ALA A 759 69.57 47.39 -67.55
CA ALA A 759 69.45 46.50 -66.38
C ALA A 759 68.01 46.03 -66.23
N ASP A 760 67.83 44.83 -65.74
CA ASP A 760 66.52 44.22 -65.46
C ASP A 760 66.56 43.63 -64.03
N PHE A 761 65.49 43.88 -63.28
CA PHE A 761 65.24 43.30 -61.97
C PHE A 761 63.80 42.75 -61.88
N ARG A 762 63.67 41.48 -61.99
CA ARG A 762 62.33 40.76 -61.95
C ARG A 762 62.17 40.15 -60.61
N VAL A 763 61.03 40.44 -60.01
CA VAL A 763 60.46 39.75 -58.85
C VAL A 763 59.40 38.75 -59.34
N PRO A 764 59.43 37.48 -59.00
CA PRO A 764 58.40 36.55 -59.40
C PRO A 764 57.02 36.99 -58.81
N PRO A 765 55.95 36.86 -59.58
CA PRO A 765 54.57 37.14 -59.03
C PRO A 765 54.26 36.21 -57.86
N LEU A 766 53.62 36.76 -56.86
CA LEU A 766 53.09 36.05 -55.75
C LEU A 766 51.77 35.42 -56.19
N GLU A 767 51.70 34.08 -56.15
CA GLU A 767 50.42 33.34 -56.36
C GLU A 767 49.59 33.38 -55.06
N LEU A 768 48.39 33.91 -55.16
CA LEU A 768 47.41 33.96 -54.06
C LEU A 768 46.47 32.77 -54.16
N PRO A 769 46.09 32.09 -53.02
CA PRO A 769 45.19 31.00 -53.01
C PRO A 769 43.74 31.45 -53.31
N GLU A 770 43.07 30.81 -54.27
CA GLU A 770 41.64 30.96 -54.52
C GLU A 770 40.83 30.12 -53.54
N GLY A 771 39.72 30.57 -53.07
CA GLY A 771 38.82 29.84 -52.10
C GLY A 771 37.54 29.43 -52.82
N PHE A 772 37.13 28.18 -52.61
CA PHE A 772 35.86 27.60 -53.11
C PHE A 772 34.95 27.28 -51.96
N GLU A 773 33.61 27.52 -52.17
CA GLU A 773 32.55 27.30 -51.18
C GLU A 773 31.47 26.42 -51.74
N GLU A 774 31.02 25.44 -50.96
CA GLU A 774 29.85 24.63 -51.30
C GLU A 774 28.93 24.42 -50.09
N ARG A 775 27.63 24.51 -50.36
CA ARG A 775 26.56 24.28 -49.32
C ARG A 775 25.44 23.46 -49.91
N PHE A 776 25.02 22.44 -49.17
CA PHE A 776 23.99 21.49 -49.59
C PHE A 776 22.67 21.79 -48.92
N THR A 777 21.54 21.48 -49.62
CA THR A 777 20.19 21.48 -49.06
C THR A 777 19.70 20.04 -48.97
N VAL A 778 19.38 19.59 -47.79
CA VAL A 778 18.90 18.20 -47.54
C VAL A 778 17.41 18.12 -47.84
N LYS A 779 17.02 17.22 -48.77
CA LYS A 779 15.65 16.97 -49.18
C LYS A 779 15.31 15.49 -49.09
N ASP A 780 14.07 15.16 -48.76
CA ASP A 780 13.56 13.80 -48.86
C ASP A 780 13.54 13.33 -50.30
N GLN A 781 14.05 12.17 -50.56
CA GLN A 781 14.20 11.64 -51.92
C GLN A 781 12.86 11.32 -52.61
N LYS A 782 11.80 11.03 -51.84
CA LYS A 782 10.49 10.63 -52.34
C LYS A 782 9.53 11.79 -52.50
N THR A 783 9.51 12.71 -51.51
CA THR A 783 8.56 13.83 -51.49
C THR A 783 9.15 15.10 -52.03
N GLY A 784 10.49 15.23 -52.06
CA GLY A 784 11.16 16.47 -52.45
C GLY A 784 11.15 17.58 -51.39
N ASP A 785 10.54 17.30 -50.22
CA ASP A 785 10.43 18.26 -49.16
C ASP A 785 11.78 18.46 -48.41
N ILE A 786 11.99 19.67 -47.89
CA ILE A 786 13.16 19.99 -47.07
C ILE A 786 13.14 19.18 -45.78
N VAL A 787 14.25 18.57 -45.42
CA VAL A 787 14.40 17.83 -44.15
C VAL A 787 15.19 18.68 -43.19
N PRO A 788 14.55 19.46 -42.29
CA PRO A 788 15.25 20.28 -41.32
C PRO A 788 15.97 19.41 -40.26
N PHE A 789 17.06 19.90 -39.78
CA PHE A 789 17.87 19.27 -38.71
C PHE A 789 18.40 17.87 -39.01
N ALA A 790 18.40 17.44 -40.26
CA ALA A 790 18.98 16.15 -40.67
C ALA A 790 20.46 16.09 -40.32
N ARG A 791 20.91 14.98 -39.80
CA ARG A 791 22.33 14.75 -39.52
C ARG A 791 23.04 14.46 -40.83
N TYR A 792 24.20 15.10 -41.04
CA TYR A 792 25.01 14.91 -42.24
C TYR A 792 26.47 14.77 -41.90
N ARG A 793 27.20 14.15 -42.83
CA ARG A 793 28.65 14.08 -42.90
C ARG A 793 29.04 14.49 -44.30
N ILE A 794 29.88 15.52 -44.37
CA ILE A 794 30.51 15.98 -45.66
C ILE A 794 31.96 15.59 -45.61
N THR A 795 32.44 14.92 -46.62
CA THR A 795 33.83 14.52 -46.76
C THR A 795 34.40 15.13 -48.03
N THR A 796 35.51 15.87 -47.89
CA THR A 796 36.25 16.43 -49.04
C THR A 796 37.15 15.34 -49.65
N GLU A 797 37.60 15.56 -50.88
CA GLU A 797 38.54 14.66 -51.59
C GLU A 797 39.84 14.44 -50.81
N LYS A 798 40.28 15.42 -50.08
CA LYS A 798 41.47 15.37 -49.20
C LYS A 798 41.20 14.71 -47.86
N GLY A 799 39.98 14.16 -47.63
CA GLY A 799 39.64 13.40 -46.45
C GLY A 799 39.26 14.29 -45.24
N GLN A 800 39.02 15.57 -45.40
CA GLN A 800 38.48 16.39 -44.33
C GLN A 800 37.02 16.01 -44.14
N VAL A 801 36.59 15.83 -42.89
CA VAL A 801 35.24 15.41 -42.53
C VAL A 801 34.53 16.53 -41.70
N PHE A 802 33.37 16.92 -42.18
CA PHE A 802 32.50 17.90 -41.54
C PHE A 802 31.17 17.21 -41.15
N GLU A 803 30.89 17.07 -39.88
CA GLU A 803 29.64 16.47 -39.39
C GLU A 803 28.81 17.55 -38.69
N GLY A 804 27.51 17.55 -38.95
CA GLY A 804 26.60 18.51 -38.35
C GLY A 804 25.13 18.09 -38.49
N ARG A 805 24.26 19.03 -38.18
CA ARG A 805 22.84 19.00 -38.50
C ARG A 805 22.52 20.16 -39.41
N ALA A 806 21.68 19.95 -40.42
CA ALA A 806 21.13 20.99 -41.25
C ALA A 806 20.35 22.01 -40.40
N ASP A 807 20.23 23.20 -40.87
CA ASP A 807 19.42 24.26 -40.24
C ASP A 807 17.91 24.03 -40.45
N ALA A 808 17.08 24.99 -40.01
CA ALA A 808 15.63 24.92 -40.16
C ALA A 808 15.17 24.88 -41.64
N ASP A 809 15.98 25.39 -42.56
CA ASP A 809 15.76 25.37 -44.01
C ASP A 809 16.39 24.16 -44.69
N GLY A 810 16.88 23.18 -43.89
CA GLY A 810 17.53 21.96 -44.37
C GLY A 810 18.91 22.21 -44.97
N LYS A 811 19.56 23.36 -44.77
CA LYS A 811 20.88 23.66 -45.32
C LYS A 811 22.01 23.22 -44.41
N THR A 812 23.06 22.63 -44.97
CA THR A 812 24.28 22.26 -44.25
C THR A 812 25.13 23.51 -43.94
N ALA A 813 26.13 23.37 -43.11
CA ALA A 813 27.21 24.36 -43.04
C ALA A 813 27.94 24.43 -44.40
N SER A 814 28.45 25.61 -44.74
CA SER A 814 29.30 25.78 -45.92
C SER A 814 30.66 25.10 -45.71
N VAL A 815 31.12 24.44 -46.74
CA VAL A 815 32.47 23.83 -46.76
C VAL A 815 33.34 24.68 -47.71
N TYR A 816 34.44 25.16 -47.20
CA TYR A 816 35.41 25.95 -47.93
C TYR A 816 36.65 25.11 -48.24
N THR A 817 37.06 25.12 -49.49
CA THR A 817 38.29 24.45 -49.93
C THR A 817 39.20 25.42 -50.66
N ALA A 818 40.53 25.24 -50.57
CA ALA A 818 41.50 26.09 -51.25
C ALA A 818 41.64 25.78 -52.74
N LEU A 819 41.09 24.70 -53.22
CA LEU A 819 41.11 24.27 -54.63
C LEU A 819 39.76 23.61 -54.97
N PRO A 820 39.29 23.63 -56.22
CA PRO A 820 38.12 22.87 -56.57
C PRO A 820 38.36 21.37 -56.32
N GLU A 821 37.53 20.79 -55.50
CA GLU A 821 37.61 19.36 -55.12
C GLU A 821 36.24 18.74 -55.03
N SER A 822 36.13 17.44 -55.29
CA SER A 822 34.86 16.76 -55.12
C SER A 822 34.48 16.63 -53.63
N ILE A 823 33.23 16.92 -53.35
CA ILE A 823 32.68 16.84 -52.02
C ILE A 823 31.59 15.76 -51.98
N LYS A 824 31.68 14.84 -51.02
CA LYS A 824 30.67 13.81 -50.81
C LYS A 824 29.86 14.13 -49.56
N ILE A 825 28.55 14.17 -49.70
CA ILE A 825 27.62 14.31 -48.58
C ILE A 825 26.92 12.98 -48.30
N GLU A 826 26.86 12.60 -47.04
CA GLU A 826 26.14 11.44 -46.52
C GLU A 826 25.18 11.90 -45.42
N LEU A 827 23.95 11.41 -45.44
CA LEU A 827 23.02 11.58 -44.33
C LEU A 827 23.29 10.46 -43.30
N LEU A 828 23.33 10.86 -42.01
CA LEU A 828 23.69 9.98 -40.89
C LEU A 828 22.43 9.56 -40.10
#